data_2a8b9a93e7afcb18721410601654177e
#
_entry.id   2a8b9a93e7afcb18721410601654177e
#
_cell.length_a   1.000
_cell.length_b   1.000
_cell.length_c   1.000
_cell.angle_alpha   90.00
_cell.angle_beta   90.00
_cell.angle_gamma   90.00
#
_symmetry.space_group_name_H-M   'P 1'
#
loop_
_entity.id
_entity.type
_entity.pdbx_description
1 polymer ?
#
loop_
_entity_poly.entity_id
_entity_poly.type
_entity_poly.pdbx_seq_one_letter_code
_entity_poly.pdbx_strand_id
1 'polypeptide(L)'
;MLLRVLVLYWSLQSGKVAESTVTPLRYNLTILTHLEGGAQNRYEGIVSIDLEAKKASRYIYLNCRYLNMFVEKTWLLRWASGKRITATDIKKNAKKPNEVTVVINLPLRLGETYTMHIFYTGNLNRPQKYGYFAGHYDQTPQIFYALTRLEPDYAHTAFPCFDSPLHRTPFNVTMVHHQKFVALSNMPAIRETPHDEIRDYVWTTFMTSPPLATRQIMWALHRLEKVSHSVTATGEKVTTWARWQVKEKFAKAAELTPNLLKNYETLFGLPLPNGPDWGGKFDQVVLPGYTELYSGKGLMVYGEEEVGSSQNPLKSLEVTLAELVARQWNGLLVSASDWDASYVRDGFNNYLAFQVLARDNKGEYSRTFLLTTRLDVLNYDSQTETKAIAVDVRETRHNKFRKHKMCLLAHMVKLAIGDKAFFEGLHEFFQRYSSSSASTNQLWKQLQRAARRSHQLPIGVVLTTMMESWLKQPGYPLLTVLRNNRDNKVTITQSRYYRKKMNIVSKDCWWVPVVYITKNISLPQVEWLGCVNKEAEVITLSNVVDPNEWLLLNVDAAVPVRVLYDLYNWRLISEALLQDFSQISELSRAQLVDDALNLAWSGQLPYKVVLSLIKYLSNETSIAVWQTAVTNLEKLQSIMRMSTGYRIFKLFMRILIEPSFKANFKPSSGKARTDAASKTTTSPDKQSKASTGPDTPSLSGIMYRLACQYEVKECLTDAQQQFQKAMDQNSTSSIPEELRETVLCRGIRTGLEYHWLMVRDMFFEAVKEKEKGILLNSLSCTTEYWAMQKLLGWAFDFDKVPKTLTVGLLTAVMRTSLGFYVGNQFLVDKMDEFVRRFTSNELKSVLSPFINAVTTKDELDELQFLIKRKLKSLTSSSLTAMLEPASDRLHWRKYNYFDLLNAIKNITVDKDSQISSLWNSV
;
A
#
# COMPACT_ATOMS: atom_id res chain seq x y z
N MET A 1 -6.66 -26.80 -45.68
CA MET A 1 -5.26 -26.75 -45.29
C MET A 1 -4.94 -25.53 -44.40
N LEU A 2 -5.45 -24.36 -44.71
CA LEU A 2 -5.25 -23.13 -43.90
C LEU A 2 -5.84 -23.20 -42.50
N LEU A 3 -7.00 -23.85 -42.26
CA LEU A 3 -7.56 -24.01 -40.92
C LEU A 3 -6.74 -24.91 -40.00
N ARG A 4 -6.02 -25.91 -40.53
CA ARG A 4 -5.10 -26.77 -39.76
C ARG A 4 -3.80 -26.05 -39.38
N VAL A 5 -3.35 -25.09 -40.18
CA VAL A 5 -2.16 -24.29 -39.86
C VAL A 5 -2.48 -23.24 -38.80
N LEU A 6 -3.68 -22.64 -38.81
CA LEU A 6 -4.14 -21.71 -37.78
C LEU A 6 -4.35 -22.38 -36.43
N VAL A 7 -4.86 -23.60 -36.40
CA VAL A 7 -5.00 -24.39 -35.15
C VAL A 7 -3.62 -24.80 -34.60
N LEU A 8 -2.64 -25.09 -35.45
CA LEU A 8 -1.26 -25.36 -35.05
C LEU A 8 -0.52 -24.11 -34.60
N TYR A 9 -0.81 -22.94 -35.16
CA TYR A 9 -0.21 -21.66 -34.73
C TYR A 9 -0.79 -21.16 -33.41
N TRP A 10 -2.08 -21.47 -33.13
CA TRP A 10 -2.71 -21.17 -31.83
C TRP A 10 -2.25 -22.11 -30.72
N SER A 11 -1.86 -23.34 -31.02
CA SER A 11 -1.31 -24.29 -30.03
C SER A 11 0.17 -24.03 -29.69
N LEU A 12 0.85 -23.18 -30.44
CA LEU A 12 2.26 -22.82 -30.20
C LEU A 12 2.42 -21.55 -29.33
N GLN A 13 1.36 -20.77 -29.12
CA GLN A 13 1.40 -19.60 -28.22
C GLN A 13 0.79 -19.83 -26.84
N SER A 14 0.02 -20.88 -26.62
CA SER A 14 -0.28 -21.37 -25.28
C SER A 14 0.93 -22.15 -24.80
N GLY A 15 1.69 -21.59 -23.85
CA GLY A 15 2.78 -22.31 -23.21
C GLY A 15 2.31 -23.72 -22.87
N LYS A 16 2.91 -24.74 -23.49
CA LYS A 16 2.60 -26.14 -23.27
C LYS A 16 2.69 -26.40 -21.76
N VAL A 17 1.57 -26.46 -21.07
CA VAL A 17 1.48 -27.21 -19.83
C VAL A 17 1.93 -28.62 -20.22
N ALA A 18 3.09 -29.05 -19.75
CA ALA A 18 3.54 -30.40 -19.95
C ALA A 18 2.40 -31.29 -19.44
N GLU A 19 1.78 -32.08 -20.32
CA GLU A 19 0.69 -32.95 -19.95
C GLU A 19 1.13 -33.81 -18.77
N SER A 20 0.57 -33.53 -17.58
CA SER A 20 0.88 -34.22 -16.35
C SER A 20 0.61 -35.70 -16.52
N THR A 21 1.55 -36.51 -16.10
CA THR A 21 1.37 -37.98 -16.12
C THR A 21 0.30 -38.47 -15.12
N VAL A 22 -0.01 -37.63 -14.13
CA VAL A 22 -0.97 -37.93 -13.06
C VAL A 22 -1.77 -36.66 -12.67
N THR A 23 -2.95 -36.90 -12.08
CA THR A 23 -3.78 -35.81 -11.49
C THR A 23 -3.94 -36.09 -10.00
N PRO A 24 -3.64 -35.12 -9.10
CA PRO A 24 -3.86 -35.28 -7.67
C PRO A 24 -5.37 -35.23 -7.34
N LEU A 25 -5.80 -36.08 -6.42
CA LEU A 25 -7.19 -36.22 -5.96
C LEU A 25 -7.37 -35.76 -4.51
N ARG A 26 -6.38 -36.00 -3.65
CA ARG A 26 -6.40 -35.64 -2.21
C ARG A 26 -4.97 -35.58 -1.67
N TYR A 27 -4.77 -34.77 -0.66
CA TYR A 27 -3.53 -34.73 0.14
C TYR A 27 -3.79 -35.07 1.60
N ASN A 28 -2.96 -35.93 2.16
CA ASN A 28 -2.85 -36.17 3.60
C ASN A 28 -1.47 -35.70 4.05
N LEU A 29 -1.41 -34.65 4.88
CA LEU A 29 -0.18 -34.04 5.36
C LEU A 29 -0.04 -34.33 6.85
N THR A 30 1.07 -34.93 7.25
CA THR A 30 1.51 -35.06 8.65
C THR A 30 2.83 -34.28 8.80
N ILE A 31 2.90 -33.36 9.74
CA ILE A 31 4.02 -32.42 9.87
C ILE A 31 4.48 -32.41 11.34
N LEU A 32 5.65 -32.97 11.62
CA LEU A 32 6.32 -32.90 12.91
C LEU A 32 7.23 -31.67 12.93
N THR A 33 6.96 -30.73 13.84
CA THR A 33 7.67 -29.46 13.91
C THR A 33 8.48 -29.34 15.19
N HIS A 34 9.78 -29.14 15.03
CA HIS A 34 10.72 -28.80 16.12
C HIS A 34 10.98 -27.29 16.11
N LEU A 35 10.59 -26.63 17.20
CA LEU A 35 10.67 -25.17 17.33
C LEU A 35 11.36 -24.81 18.67
N GLU A 36 12.64 -25.17 18.77
CA GLU A 36 13.45 -25.09 20.00
C GLU A 36 14.40 -23.88 19.97
N GLY A 37 14.54 -23.24 18.81
CA GLY A 37 15.40 -22.07 18.60
C GLY A 37 16.74 -22.38 17.90
N GLY A 38 17.33 -21.35 17.32
CA GLY A 38 18.63 -21.44 16.63
C GLY A 38 18.62 -22.42 15.44
N ALA A 39 19.71 -23.16 15.27
CA ALA A 39 19.87 -24.11 14.15
C ALA A 39 18.94 -25.32 14.20
N GLN A 40 18.23 -25.54 15.31
CA GLN A 40 17.36 -26.70 15.52
C GLN A 40 15.93 -26.50 15.00
N ASN A 41 15.56 -25.32 14.53
CA ASN A 41 14.24 -25.08 13.95
C ASN A 41 14.10 -25.81 12.62
N ARG A 42 13.50 -26.99 12.65
CA ARG A 42 13.30 -27.90 11.50
C ARG A 42 11.93 -28.57 11.55
N TYR A 43 11.57 -29.23 10.48
CA TYR A 43 10.38 -30.07 10.44
C TYR A 43 10.61 -31.32 9.59
N GLU A 44 9.87 -32.35 9.91
CA GLU A 44 9.76 -33.57 9.17
C GLU A 44 8.32 -33.73 8.71
N GLY A 45 8.12 -34.24 7.52
CA GLY A 45 6.79 -34.41 6.99
C GLY A 45 6.58 -35.70 6.21
N ILE A 46 5.36 -36.19 6.29
CA ILE A 46 4.87 -37.25 5.40
C ILE A 46 3.73 -36.64 4.60
N VAL A 47 3.87 -36.68 3.28
CA VAL A 47 2.75 -36.34 2.38
C VAL A 47 2.30 -37.63 1.67
N SER A 48 1.00 -37.93 1.80
CA SER A 48 0.36 -38.99 1.05
C SER A 48 -0.60 -38.38 0.06
N ILE A 49 -0.35 -38.59 -1.23
CA ILE A 49 -1.11 -37.97 -2.33
C ILE A 49 -1.86 -39.06 -3.08
N ASP A 50 -3.18 -38.98 -3.05
CA ASP A 50 -4.01 -39.82 -3.90
C ASP A 50 -3.96 -39.30 -5.33
N LEU A 51 -3.62 -40.14 -6.30
CA LEU A 51 -3.32 -39.82 -7.69
C LEU A 51 -4.14 -40.67 -8.65
N GLU A 52 -4.63 -40.08 -9.73
CA GLU A 52 -5.12 -40.78 -10.91
C GLU A 52 -4.08 -40.74 -12.02
N ALA A 53 -3.71 -41.86 -12.58
CA ALA A 53 -2.77 -41.94 -13.69
C ALA A 53 -3.43 -41.55 -15.02
N LYS A 54 -2.91 -40.51 -15.65
CA LYS A 54 -3.37 -40.00 -16.96
C LYS A 54 -2.56 -40.59 -18.13
N LYS A 55 -1.41 -41.18 -17.85
CA LYS A 55 -0.53 -41.84 -18.83
C LYS A 55 0.19 -43.03 -18.18
N ALA A 56 0.44 -44.09 -18.96
CA ALA A 56 1.34 -45.17 -18.52
C ALA A 56 2.77 -44.58 -18.50
N SER A 57 3.36 -44.51 -17.29
CA SER A 57 4.68 -43.89 -17.11
C SER A 57 5.41 -44.47 -15.91
N ARG A 58 6.74 -44.50 -15.97
CA ARG A 58 7.60 -44.74 -14.79
C ARG A 58 8.09 -43.43 -14.17
N TYR A 59 7.71 -42.29 -14.73
CA TYR A 59 8.15 -40.96 -14.30
C TYR A 59 6.96 -40.16 -13.79
N ILE A 60 7.07 -39.67 -12.56
CA ILE A 60 6.10 -38.75 -11.93
C ILE A 60 6.79 -37.44 -11.71
N TYR A 61 6.25 -36.34 -12.30
CA TYR A 61 6.78 -34.99 -12.18
C TYR A 61 6.00 -34.27 -11.10
N LEU A 62 6.70 -33.75 -10.09
CA LEU A 62 6.11 -32.91 -9.02
C LEU A 62 7.05 -31.74 -8.68
N ASN A 63 6.54 -30.79 -7.92
CA ASN A 63 7.28 -29.64 -7.47
C ASN A 63 7.85 -29.88 -6.07
N CYS A 64 9.15 -29.59 -5.90
CA CYS A 64 9.85 -29.69 -4.62
C CYS A 64 11.13 -28.85 -4.66
N ARG A 65 11.30 -27.95 -3.70
CA ARG A 65 12.51 -27.12 -3.60
C ARG A 65 12.86 -26.88 -2.13
N TYR A 66 14.15 -26.88 -1.82
CA TYR A 66 14.67 -26.70 -0.47
C TYR A 66 14.24 -27.77 0.55
N LEU A 67 13.72 -28.89 0.10
CA LEU A 67 13.37 -30.05 0.92
C LEU A 67 14.28 -31.22 0.57
N ASN A 68 14.54 -32.09 1.54
CA ASN A 68 15.21 -33.34 1.31
C ASN A 68 14.15 -34.47 1.25
N MET A 69 14.07 -35.13 0.11
CA MET A 69 13.22 -36.29 -0.12
C MET A 69 14.11 -37.55 -0.06
N PHE A 70 13.57 -38.65 0.44
CA PHE A 70 14.28 -39.91 0.62
C PHE A 70 13.70 -40.99 -0.30
N VAL A 71 14.53 -41.55 -1.19
CA VAL A 71 14.11 -42.59 -2.17
C VAL A 71 13.54 -43.80 -1.47
N GLU A 72 14.23 -44.32 -0.45
CA GLU A 72 13.85 -45.48 0.31
C GLU A 72 12.55 -45.34 1.12
N LYS A 73 12.17 -44.09 1.41
CA LYS A 73 10.92 -43.71 2.10
C LYS A 73 9.85 -43.19 1.15
N THR A 74 10.05 -43.33 -0.20
CA THR A 74 9.10 -42.91 -1.24
C THR A 74 8.55 -44.14 -1.96
N TRP A 75 7.23 -44.32 -1.94
CA TRP A 75 6.55 -45.46 -2.57
C TRP A 75 5.11 -45.13 -2.92
N LEU A 76 4.50 -45.95 -3.78
CA LEU A 76 3.10 -45.85 -4.16
C LEU A 76 2.36 -47.15 -3.78
N LEU A 77 1.10 -46.99 -3.34
CA LEU A 77 0.14 -48.06 -3.16
C LEU A 77 -0.86 -48.03 -4.32
N ARG A 78 -0.97 -49.10 -5.08
CA ARG A 78 -1.97 -49.25 -6.14
C ARG A 78 -3.29 -49.69 -5.53
N TRP A 79 -4.37 -48.93 -5.68
CA TRP A 79 -5.66 -49.22 -5.03
C TRP A 79 -6.29 -50.57 -5.49
N ALA A 80 -6.27 -50.82 -6.81
CA ALA A 80 -6.90 -52.02 -7.38
C ALA A 80 -6.31 -53.35 -6.89
N SER A 81 -5.06 -53.36 -6.40
CA SER A 81 -4.38 -54.64 -6.03
C SER A 81 -3.67 -54.62 -4.69
N GLY A 82 -3.67 -53.49 -3.97
CA GLY A 82 -2.85 -53.30 -2.76
C GLY A 82 -1.34 -53.44 -2.99
N LYS A 83 -0.88 -53.50 -4.25
CA LYS A 83 0.54 -53.67 -4.58
C LYS A 83 1.35 -52.41 -4.27
N ARG A 84 2.43 -52.57 -3.51
CA ARG A 84 3.41 -51.52 -3.28
C ARG A 84 4.38 -51.40 -4.46
N ILE A 85 4.58 -50.17 -4.94
CA ILE A 85 5.51 -49.79 -6.01
C ILE A 85 6.54 -48.85 -5.39
N THR A 86 7.83 -49.17 -5.48
CA THR A 86 8.90 -48.39 -4.82
C THR A 86 9.50 -47.37 -5.78
N ALA A 87 9.90 -46.24 -5.26
CA ALA A 87 10.76 -45.34 -6.00
C ALA A 87 12.16 -45.93 -6.15
N THR A 88 12.75 -45.75 -7.31
CA THR A 88 14.13 -46.19 -7.61
C THR A 88 15.10 -45.01 -7.65
N ASP A 89 14.61 -43.83 -7.93
CA ASP A 89 15.42 -42.61 -8.01
C ASP A 89 14.54 -41.37 -7.85
N ILE A 90 15.15 -40.23 -7.40
CA ILE A 90 14.54 -38.89 -7.35
C ILE A 90 15.50 -37.93 -8.02
N LYS A 91 15.19 -37.52 -9.25
CA LYS A 91 16.02 -36.62 -10.09
C LYS A 91 15.59 -35.16 -9.96
N LYS A 92 16.51 -34.28 -9.62
CA LYS A 92 16.30 -32.84 -9.66
C LYS A 92 16.49 -32.32 -11.09
N ASN A 93 15.57 -31.47 -11.56
CA ASN A 93 15.66 -30.88 -12.88
C ASN A 93 16.60 -29.66 -12.85
N ALA A 94 17.78 -29.73 -13.50
CA ALA A 94 18.75 -28.65 -13.53
C ALA A 94 18.24 -27.37 -14.22
N LYS A 95 17.34 -27.53 -15.22
CA LYS A 95 16.74 -26.38 -15.94
C LYS A 95 15.52 -25.78 -15.24
N LYS A 96 14.85 -26.57 -14.39
CA LYS A 96 13.67 -26.17 -13.64
C LYS A 96 13.88 -26.54 -12.16
N PRO A 97 14.52 -25.70 -11.37
CA PRO A 97 14.95 -26.02 -10.00
C PRO A 97 13.80 -26.34 -9.02
N ASN A 98 12.57 -26.03 -9.38
CA ASN A 98 11.38 -26.34 -8.59
C ASN A 98 10.76 -27.71 -8.96
N GLU A 99 11.22 -28.37 -10.04
CA GLU A 99 10.67 -29.64 -10.53
C GLU A 99 11.58 -30.80 -10.17
N VAL A 100 10.98 -31.87 -9.65
CA VAL A 100 11.65 -33.16 -9.40
C VAL A 100 10.92 -34.26 -10.12
N THR A 101 11.66 -35.26 -10.56
CA THR A 101 11.14 -36.48 -11.20
C THR A 101 11.35 -37.67 -10.28
N VAL A 102 10.26 -38.30 -9.85
CA VAL A 102 10.30 -39.56 -9.11
C VAL A 102 10.23 -40.69 -10.13
N VAL A 103 11.22 -41.58 -10.12
CA VAL A 103 11.31 -42.77 -10.96
C VAL A 103 10.83 -43.98 -10.14
N ILE A 104 9.90 -44.75 -10.72
CA ILE A 104 9.32 -45.90 -10.05
C ILE A 104 9.69 -47.22 -10.76
N ASN A 105 9.78 -48.29 -9.99
CA ASN A 105 10.19 -49.63 -10.49
C ASN A 105 9.18 -50.24 -11.45
N LEU A 106 7.88 -49.91 -11.34
CA LEU A 106 6.81 -50.39 -12.22
C LEU A 106 6.05 -49.19 -12.85
N PRO A 107 5.63 -49.28 -14.12
CA PRO A 107 4.86 -48.18 -14.73
C PRO A 107 3.47 -48.08 -14.12
N LEU A 108 2.98 -46.83 -13.99
CA LEU A 108 1.58 -46.56 -13.75
C LEU A 108 0.71 -47.10 -14.88
N ARG A 109 -0.52 -47.48 -14.57
CA ARG A 109 -1.52 -47.88 -15.57
C ARG A 109 -2.54 -46.75 -15.77
N LEU A 110 -2.85 -46.40 -17.02
CA LEU A 110 -3.82 -45.36 -17.36
C LEU A 110 -5.16 -45.60 -16.68
N GLY A 111 -5.73 -44.59 -16.06
CA GLY A 111 -7.02 -44.59 -15.38
C GLY A 111 -7.02 -45.21 -13.98
N GLU A 112 -5.93 -45.78 -13.52
CA GLU A 112 -5.86 -46.35 -12.18
C GLU A 112 -5.47 -45.34 -11.13
N THR A 113 -5.93 -45.60 -9.89
CA THR A 113 -5.67 -44.72 -8.71
C THR A 113 -4.56 -45.32 -7.85
N TYR A 114 -3.72 -44.42 -7.36
CA TYR A 114 -2.60 -44.74 -6.49
C TYR A 114 -2.55 -43.75 -5.33
N THR A 115 -2.04 -44.18 -4.17
CA THR A 115 -1.60 -43.30 -3.09
C THR A 115 -0.07 -43.22 -3.09
N MET A 116 0.51 -42.09 -3.33
CA MET A 116 1.94 -41.85 -3.29
C MET A 116 2.35 -41.31 -1.92
N HIS A 117 3.22 -42.03 -1.23
CA HIS A 117 3.78 -41.67 0.06
C HIS A 117 5.19 -41.12 -0.10
N ILE A 118 5.45 -39.93 0.46
CA ILE A 118 6.75 -39.28 0.42
C ILE A 118 7.10 -38.79 1.83
N PHE A 119 8.21 -39.26 2.36
CA PHE A 119 8.83 -38.69 3.56
C PHE A 119 9.83 -37.61 3.14
N TYR A 120 9.82 -36.47 3.84
CA TYR A 120 10.69 -35.34 3.55
C TYR A 120 11.06 -34.58 4.82
N THR A 121 12.17 -33.83 4.74
CA THR A 121 12.59 -32.91 5.81
C THR A 121 12.82 -31.50 5.26
N GLY A 122 12.58 -30.50 6.12
CA GLY A 122 12.77 -29.10 5.77
C GLY A 122 13.34 -28.28 6.91
N ASN A 123 13.97 -27.16 6.58
CA ASN A 123 14.51 -26.20 7.53
C ASN A 123 13.55 -25.00 7.64
N LEU A 124 13.25 -24.59 8.88
CA LEU A 124 12.40 -23.43 9.16
C LEU A 124 13.18 -22.10 9.17
N ASN A 125 14.50 -22.15 9.39
CA ASN A 125 15.36 -20.97 9.42
C ASN A 125 15.75 -20.57 7.99
N ARG A 126 14.87 -19.85 7.32
CA ARG A 126 15.10 -19.36 5.96
C ARG A 126 15.26 -17.85 5.94
N PRO A 127 16.21 -17.30 5.15
CA PRO A 127 16.36 -15.86 4.98
C PRO A 127 15.10 -15.21 4.40
N GLN A 128 14.40 -15.97 3.52
CA GLN A 128 13.15 -15.53 2.91
C GLN A 128 11.99 -16.12 3.72
N LYS A 129 11.08 -15.28 4.18
CA LYS A 129 9.88 -15.68 4.94
C LYS A 129 8.75 -16.18 4.02
N TYR A 130 9.01 -17.27 3.26
CA TYR A 130 8.01 -17.96 2.44
C TYR A 130 8.17 -19.49 2.56
N GLY A 131 7.16 -20.26 2.09
CA GLY A 131 7.04 -21.68 2.37
C GLY A 131 6.58 -21.90 3.81
N TYR A 132 7.15 -22.89 4.50
CA TYR A 132 7.01 -23.08 5.94
C TYR A 132 8.27 -22.56 6.63
N PHE A 133 8.15 -21.56 7.48
CA PHE A 133 9.28 -20.86 8.08
C PHE A 133 9.02 -20.54 9.56
N ALA A 134 10.10 -20.35 10.33
CA ALA A 134 10.05 -19.84 11.69
C ALA A 134 10.34 -18.33 11.73
N GLY A 135 9.67 -17.66 12.65
CA GLY A 135 9.98 -16.33 13.13
C GLY A 135 10.05 -16.30 14.64
N HIS A 136 10.43 -15.17 15.18
CA HIS A 136 10.46 -14.97 16.64
C HIS A 136 9.98 -13.57 17.00
N TYR A 137 9.50 -13.42 18.21
CA TYR A 137 9.18 -12.16 18.87
C TYR A 137 9.67 -12.24 20.33
N ASP A 138 9.82 -11.10 20.97
CA ASP A 138 10.46 -10.88 22.26
C ASP A 138 11.94 -11.27 22.29
N GLN A 139 12.76 -10.42 22.86
CA GLN A 139 14.21 -10.57 22.75
C GLN A 139 14.80 -11.48 23.83
N THR A 140 14.13 -11.58 25.01
CA THR A 140 14.69 -12.36 26.13
C THR A 140 13.59 -12.89 27.06
N PRO A 141 13.28 -14.19 27.07
CA PRO A 141 13.68 -15.22 26.10
C PRO A 141 12.98 -15.10 24.73
N GLN A 142 13.66 -15.53 23.67
CA GLN A 142 13.06 -15.56 22.34
C GLN A 142 11.87 -16.52 22.31
N ILE A 143 10.72 -16.02 21.85
CA ILE A 143 9.52 -16.81 21.62
C ILE A 143 9.39 -17.05 20.12
N PHE A 144 9.40 -18.30 19.71
CA PHE A 144 9.31 -18.68 18.31
C PHE A 144 7.87 -18.94 17.89
N TYR A 145 7.59 -18.71 16.59
CA TYR A 145 6.41 -19.17 15.89
C TYR A 145 6.82 -19.82 14.56
N ALA A 146 5.97 -20.65 14.01
CA ALA A 146 6.13 -21.17 12.66
C ALA A 146 4.85 -20.96 11.87
N LEU A 147 4.99 -20.54 10.60
CA LEU A 147 3.88 -20.14 9.76
C LEU A 147 4.13 -20.57 8.31
N THR A 148 3.08 -20.98 7.63
CA THR A 148 3.12 -21.12 6.17
C THR A 148 2.81 -19.80 5.47
N ARG A 149 3.59 -19.51 4.42
CA ARG A 149 3.31 -18.49 3.40
C ARG A 149 3.56 -19.10 2.04
N LEU A 150 2.52 -19.60 1.41
CA LEU A 150 2.61 -20.42 0.20
C LEU A 150 2.31 -19.64 -1.09
N GLU A 151 1.78 -18.42 -0.98
CA GLU A 151 1.56 -17.54 -2.13
C GLU A 151 2.84 -16.79 -2.54
N PRO A 152 3.03 -16.54 -3.87
CA PRO A 152 2.18 -16.95 -4.98
C PRO A 152 2.39 -18.39 -5.44
N ASP A 153 3.60 -18.97 -5.35
CA ASP A 153 4.00 -20.28 -5.86
C ASP A 153 5.06 -20.95 -4.98
N TYR A 154 4.86 -20.97 -3.65
CA TYR A 154 5.84 -21.48 -2.69
C TYR A 154 5.39 -22.73 -1.92
N ALA A 155 4.26 -23.35 -2.30
CA ALA A 155 3.81 -24.56 -1.61
C ALA A 155 4.84 -25.71 -1.72
N HIS A 156 5.48 -25.84 -2.86
CA HIS A 156 6.54 -26.83 -3.11
C HIS A 156 7.83 -26.61 -2.28
N THR A 157 7.91 -25.53 -1.55
CA THR A 157 9.01 -25.28 -0.61
C THR A 157 8.62 -25.67 0.83
N ALA A 158 7.34 -25.97 1.09
CA ALA A 158 6.84 -26.44 2.38
C ALA A 158 6.60 -27.95 2.39
N PHE A 159 6.12 -28.52 1.28
CA PHE A 159 5.90 -29.95 1.09
C PHE A 159 5.96 -30.32 -0.39
N PRO A 160 6.36 -31.54 -0.77
CA PRO A 160 6.32 -32.02 -2.16
C PRO A 160 4.88 -32.05 -2.67
N CYS A 161 4.60 -31.41 -3.82
CA CYS A 161 3.24 -31.28 -4.33
C CYS A 161 3.17 -31.04 -5.84
N PHE A 162 1.96 -31.04 -6.39
CA PHE A 162 1.66 -30.55 -7.72
C PHE A 162 1.23 -29.08 -7.61
N ASP A 163 2.21 -28.18 -7.65
CA ASP A 163 2.01 -26.75 -7.33
C ASP A 163 1.46 -25.99 -8.53
N SER A 164 0.24 -26.33 -8.94
CA SER A 164 -0.50 -25.66 -10.01
C SER A 164 -1.79 -25.05 -9.47
N PRO A 165 -2.12 -23.81 -9.82
CA PRO A 165 -3.36 -23.17 -9.39
C PRO A 165 -4.62 -23.85 -9.93
N LEU A 166 -4.48 -24.69 -10.95
CA LEU A 166 -5.58 -25.43 -11.58
C LEU A 166 -6.02 -26.66 -10.80
N HIS A 167 -5.13 -27.21 -9.95
CA HIS A 167 -5.44 -28.38 -9.11
C HIS A 167 -6.02 -27.92 -7.78
N ARG A 168 -7.29 -28.24 -7.55
CA ARG A 168 -7.96 -28.04 -6.26
C ARG A 168 -8.36 -29.39 -5.71
N THR A 169 -7.90 -29.69 -4.52
CA THR A 169 -8.10 -31.00 -3.86
C THR A 169 -8.40 -30.80 -2.38
N PRO A 170 -9.09 -31.75 -1.73
CA PRO A 170 -9.20 -31.80 -0.28
C PRO A 170 -7.85 -32.05 0.38
N PHE A 171 -7.64 -31.42 1.54
CA PHE A 171 -6.47 -31.59 2.39
C PHE A 171 -6.88 -32.09 3.77
N ASN A 172 -6.22 -33.16 4.23
CA ASN A 172 -6.21 -33.60 5.63
C ASN A 172 -4.87 -33.14 6.21
N VAL A 173 -4.91 -32.31 7.25
CA VAL A 173 -3.70 -31.81 7.91
C VAL A 173 -3.66 -32.37 9.33
N THR A 174 -2.50 -32.89 9.72
CA THR A 174 -2.19 -33.26 11.09
C THR A 174 -0.85 -32.66 11.48
N MET A 175 -0.81 -31.92 12.56
CA MET A 175 0.42 -31.34 13.10
C MET A 175 0.86 -32.07 14.35
N VAL A 176 2.15 -32.38 14.40
CA VAL A 176 2.81 -32.91 15.61
C VAL A 176 3.71 -31.80 16.13
N HIS A 177 3.46 -31.39 17.35
CA HIS A 177 4.14 -30.24 17.94
C HIS A 177 4.22 -30.32 19.46
N HIS A 178 5.12 -29.57 20.06
CA HIS A 178 5.20 -29.45 21.51
C HIS A 178 3.92 -28.79 22.07
N GLN A 179 3.36 -29.35 23.15
CA GLN A 179 2.09 -28.92 23.78
C GLN A 179 2.06 -27.42 24.21
N LYS A 180 3.21 -26.77 24.34
CA LYS A 180 3.31 -25.34 24.65
C LYS A 180 2.85 -24.42 23.50
N PHE A 181 2.68 -24.94 22.28
CA PHE A 181 2.22 -24.18 21.12
C PHE A 181 0.74 -24.45 20.85
N VAL A 182 0.06 -23.44 20.35
CA VAL A 182 -1.26 -23.57 19.74
C VAL A 182 -1.07 -23.83 18.26
N ALA A 183 -1.68 -24.90 17.77
CA ALA A 183 -1.70 -25.24 16.36
C ALA A 183 -2.99 -24.75 15.71
N LEU A 184 -2.88 -24.02 14.60
CA LEU A 184 -4.00 -23.56 13.79
C LEU A 184 -3.82 -24.01 12.35
N SER A 185 -4.94 -24.31 11.67
CA SER A 185 -4.99 -24.55 10.22
C SER A 185 -6.23 -23.88 9.62
N ASN A 186 -6.45 -24.06 8.31
CA ASN A 186 -7.67 -23.59 7.64
C ASN A 186 -8.95 -24.07 8.33
N MET A 187 -8.93 -25.32 8.78
CA MET A 187 -10.08 -26.01 9.37
C MET A 187 -9.93 -26.11 10.89
N PRO A 188 -11.02 -26.31 11.64
CA PRO A 188 -10.95 -26.52 13.08
C PRO A 188 -10.22 -27.83 13.44
N ALA A 189 -9.55 -27.83 14.58
CA ALA A 189 -9.04 -29.07 15.16
C ALA A 189 -10.21 -29.92 15.64
N ILE A 190 -10.20 -31.19 15.26
CA ILE A 190 -11.23 -32.19 15.62
C ILE A 190 -10.72 -33.16 16.68
N ARG A 191 -9.41 -33.31 16.81
CA ARG A 191 -8.79 -34.21 17.76
C ARG A 191 -7.41 -33.71 18.17
N GLU A 192 -7.13 -33.79 19.45
CA GLU A 192 -5.79 -33.59 20.01
C GLU A 192 -5.47 -34.75 20.96
N THR A 193 -4.34 -35.39 20.75
CA THR A 193 -3.89 -36.55 21.55
C THR A 193 -2.40 -36.44 21.82
N PRO A 194 -1.94 -36.87 23.02
CA PRO A 194 -0.52 -36.97 23.31
C PRO A 194 0.21 -37.85 22.26
N HIS A 195 1.49 -37.54 22.02
CA HIS A 195 2.34 -38.37 21.17
C HIS A 195 2.89 -39.56 21.97
N ASP A 196 2.83 -40.75 21.38
CA ASP A 196 3.16 -41.97 22.07
C ASP A 196 4.67 -42.11 22.40
N GLU A 197 5.54 -41.56 21.56
CA GLU A 197 7.00 -41.75 21.66
C GLU A 197 7.76 -40.45 22.03
N ILE A 198 7.23 -39.29 21.72
CA ILE A 198 7.93 -37.99 21.95
C ILE A 198 7.26 -37.26 23.11
N ARG A 199 7.99 -37.18 24.22
CA ARG A 199 7.51 -36.53 25.43
C ARG A 199 7.15 -35.05 25.17
N ASP A 200 6.06 -34.62 25.80
CA ASP A 200 5.52 -33.24 25.71
C ASP A 200 5.08 -32.80 24.30
N TYR A 201 4.94 -33.76 23.35
CA TYR A 201 4.36 -33.50 22.03
C TYR A 201 2.93 -34.03 21.95
N VAL A 202 2.16 -33.43 21.06
CA VAL A 202 0.77 -33.75 20.79
C VAL A 202 0.52 -33.85 19.29
N TRP A 203 -0.43 -34.73 18.93
CA TRP A 203 -1.03 -34.81 17.60
C TRP A 203 -2.24 -33.89 17.56
N THR A 204 -2.26 -32.87 16.71
CA THR A 204 -3.46 -32.06 16.44
C THR A 204 -3.94 -32.34 15.03
N THR A 205 -5.08 -33.03 14.91
CA THR A 205 -5.70 -33.35 13.62
C THR A 205 -6.82 -32.38 13.32
N PHE A 206 -6.79 -31.84 12.11
CA PHE A 206 -7.79 -30.90 11.63
C PHE A 206 -8.83 -31.57 10.75
N MET A 207 -10.03 -31.01 10.70
CA MET A 207 -11.09 -31.39 9.79
C MET A 207 -10.62 -31.31 8.33
N THR A 208 -11.10 -32.21 7.47
CA THR A 208 -10.79 -32.21 6.04
C THR A 208 -11.23 -30.89 5.39
N SER A 209 -10.38 -30.30 4.59
CA SER A 209 -10.71 -29.05 3.89
C SER A 209 -11.64 -29.32 2.69
N PRO A 210 -12.44 -28.35 2.26
CA PRO A 210 -12.99 -28.36 0.91
C PRO A 210 -11.85 -28.34 -0.12
N PRO A 211 -12.14 -28.53 -1.42
CA PRO A 211 -11.12 -28.48 -2.46
C PRO A 211 -10.38 -27.12 -2.50
N LEU A 212 -9.09 -27.11 -2.14
CA LEU A 212 -8.20 -25.95 -2.13
C LEU A 212 -7.06 -26.16 -3.13
N ALA A 213 -6.53 -25.09 -3.70
CA ALA A 213 -5.23 -25.11 -4.36
C ALA A 213 -4.11 -25.19 -3.30
N THR A 214 -2.97 -25.77 -3.65
CA THR A 214 -1.81 -25.96 -2.73
C THR A 214 -1.42 -24.68 -1.99
N ARG A 215 -1.46 -23.51 -2.65
CA ARG A 215 -1.13 -22.20 -2.05
C ARG A 215 -2.16 -21.71 -1.02
N GLN A 216 -3.37 -22.27 -1.00
CA GLN A 216 -4.47 -21.84 -0.11
C GLN A 216 -4.46 -22.58 1.22
N ILE A 217 -3.71 -23.68 1.30
CA ILE A 217 -3.54 -24.40 2.56
C ILE A 217 -2.65 -23.60 3.52
N MET A 218 -3.04 -23.53 4.78
CA MET A 218 -2.32 -22.79 5.81
C MET A 218 -2.26 -23.57 7.10
N TRP A 219 -1.15 -23.44 7.81
CA TRP A 219 -1.02 -23.81 9.21
C TRP A 219 -0.05 -22.88 9.93
N ALA A 220 -0.25 -22.76 11.24
CA ALA A 220 0.56 -21.96 12.12
C ALA A 220 0.75 -22.63 13.48
N LEU A 221 1.94 -22.44 14.06
CA LEU A 221 2.25 -22.75 15.46
C LEU A 221 2.67 -21.46 16.16
N HIS A 222 2.05 -21.15 17.29
CA HIS A 222 2.33 -19.94 18.04
C HIS A 222 2.10 -20.08 19.54
N ARG A 223 2.54 -19.07 20.32
CA ARG A 223 2.30 -18.94 21.76
C ARG A 223 1.56 -17.65 22.09
N LEU A 224 0.75 -17.16 21.16
CA LEU A 224 -0.09 -15.98 21.34
C LEU A 224 -1.31 -16.31 22.19
N GLU A 225 -1.88 -15.28 22.82
CA GLU A 225 -3.07 -15.40 23.64
C GLU A 225 -4.34 -15.03 22.88
N LYS A 226 -5.47 -15.55 23.33
CA LYS A 226 -6.78 -15.22 22.80
C LYS A 226 -7.22 -13.88 23.36
N VAL A 227 -7.11 -12.80 22.54
CA VAL A 227 -7.37 -11.42 23.00
C VAL A 227 -8.78 -10.94 22.68
N SER A 228 -9.46 -11.56 21.71
CA SER A 228 -10.81 -11.17 21.30
C SER A 228 -11.54 -12.37 20.67
N HIS A 229 -12.86 -12.45 20.82
CA HIS A 229 -13.69 -13.48 20.19
C HIS A 229 -15.11 -12.97 19.93
N SER A 230 -15.74 -13.52 18.92
CA SER A 230 -17.14 -13.27 18.54
C SER A 230 -17.71 -14.45 17.76
N VAL A 231 -18.98 -14.36 17.39
CA VAL A 231 -19.65 -15.35 16.54
C VAL A 231 -20.40 -14.60 15.44
N THR A 232 -20.32 -15.11 14.20
CA THR A 232 -21.09 -14.57 13.08
C THR A 232 -22.58 -14.89 13.22
N ALA A 233 -23.42 -14.24 12.42
CA ALA A 233 -24.86 -14.55 12.38
C ALA A 233 -25.16 -16.00 11.93
N THR A 234 -24.23 -16.61 11.20
CA THR A 234 -24.31 -17.99 10.70
C THR A 234 -23.62 -19.02 11.61
N GLY A 235 -23.12 -18.58 12.78
CA GLY A 235 -22.58 -19.43 13.82
C GLY A 235 -21.08 -19.71 13.77
N GLU A 236 -20.32 -19.10 12.81
CA GLU A 236 -18.88 -19.26 12.75
C GLU A 236 -18.19 -18.52 13.91
N LYS A 237 -17.24 -19.20 14.54
CA LYS A 237 -16.43 -18.63 15.62
C LYS A 237 -15.30 -17.76 15.06
N VAL A 238 -15.25 -16.50 15.45
CA VAL A 238 -14.15 -15.58 15.13
C VAL A 238 -13.27 -15.41 16.36
N THR A 239 -11.98 -15.69 16.23
CA THR A 239 -11.00 -15.59 17.33
C THR A 239 -9.79 -14.81 16.89
N THR A 240 -9.34 -13.86 17.72
CA THR A 240 -8.12 -13.08 17.49
C THR A 240 -7.05 -13.50 18.49
N TRP A 241 -5.88 -13.87 17.97
CA TRP A 241 -4.69 -14.29 18.69
C TRP A 241 -3.61 -13.22 18.56
N ALA A 242 -3.16 -12.65 19.68
CA ALA A 242 -2.13 -11.61 19.73
C ALA A 242 -1.31 -11.70 21.02
N ARG A 243 -0.26 -10.93 21.14
CA ARG A 243 0.44 -10.75 22.42
C ARG A 243 -0.46 -10.02 23.41
N TRP A 244 -0.39 -10.39 24.68
CA TRP A 244 -1.19 -9.74 25.72
C TRP A 244 -0.95 -8.24 25.85
N GLN A 245 0.30 -7.80 25.61
CA GLN A 245 0.71 -6.40 25.69
C GLN A 245 -0.04 -5.48 24.70
N VAL A 246 -0.56 -6.05 23.62
CA VAL A 246 -1.30 -5.31 22.58
C VAL A 246 -2.79 -5.65 22.53
N LYS A 247 -3.33 -6.34 23.54
CA LYS A 247 -4.73 -6.80 23.58
C LYS A 247 -5.73 -5.68 23.30
N GLU A 248 -5.52 -4.49 23.88
CA GLU A 248 -6.43 -3.34 23.72
C GLU A 248 -6.51 -2.88 22.25
N LYS A 249 -5.37 -2.93 21.53
CA LYS A 249 -5.29 -2.57 20.11
C LYS A 249 -6.14 -3.50 19.22
N PHE A 250 -6.24 -4.78 19.59
CA PHE A 250 -6.94 -5.81 18.82
C PHE A 250 -8.24 -6.29 19.47
N ALA A 251 -8.70 -5.65 20.54
CA ALA A 251 -9.90 -6.04 21.26
C ALA A 251 -11.15 -6.09 20.35
N LYS A 252 -11.25 -5.19 19.38
CA LYS A 252 -12.38 -5.11 18.44
C LYS A 252 -12.20 -5.97 17.17
N ALA A 253 -11.05 -6.63 16.98
CA ALA A 253 -10.76 -7.32 15.74
C ALA A 253 -11.75 -8.44 15.43
N ALA A 254 -12.13 -9.25 16.43
CA ALA A 254 -13.09 -10.31 16.22
C ALA A 254 -14.53 -9.80 16.02
N GLU A 255 -14.88 -8.65 16.60
CA GLU A 255 -16.24 -8.04 16.47
C GLU A 255 -16.44 -7.40 15.09
N LEU A 256 -15.38 -6.85 14.47
CA LEU A 256 -15.46 -6.23 13.16
C LEU A 256 -15.67 -7.24 12.03
N THR A 257 -15.12 -8.44 12.14
CA THR A 257 -15.12 -9.45 11.08
C THR A 257 -16.53 -9.92 10.67
N PRO A 258 -17.48 -10.22 11.59
CA PRO A 258 -18.85 -10.57 11.22
C PRO A 258 -19.58 -9.48 10.44
N ASN A 259 -19.41 -8.22 10.83
CA ASN A 259 -20.00 -7.08 10.13
C ASN A 259 -19.42 -6.92 8.73
N LEU A 260 -18.11 -7.08 8.58
CA LEU A 260 -17.44 -7.04 7.27
C LEU A 260 -17.90 -8.18 6.37
N LEU A 261 -18.03 -9.41 6.88
CA LEU A 261 -18.57 -10.54 6.14
C LEU A 261 -19.97 -10.23 5.61
N LYS A 262 -20.88 -9.80 6.48
CA LYS A 262 -22.25 -9.41 6.10
C LYS A 262 -22.29 -8.28 5.06
N ASN A 263 -21.43 -7.28 5.21
CA ASN A 263 -21.35 -6.17 4.27
C ASN A 263 -20.87 -6.63 2.89
N TYR A 264 -19.93 -7.57 2.82
CA TYR A 264 -19.47 -8.16 1.56
C TYR A 264 -20.53 -9.07 0.93
N GLU A 265 -21.24 -9.88 1.70
CA GLU A 265 -22.37 -10.67 1.21
C GLU A 265 -23.43 -9.78 0.58
N THR A 266 -23.75 -8.66 1.23
CA THR A 266 -24.67 -7.65 0.69
C THR A 266 -24.12 -6.99 -0.57
N LEU A 267 -22.80 -6.65 -0.57
CA LEU A 267 -22.15 -5.98 -1.70
C LEU A 267 -22.15 -6.84 -2.96
N PHE A 268 -21.87 -8.13 -2.80
CA PHE A 268 -21.79 -9.07 -3.92
C PHE A 268 -23.11 -9.76 -4.23
N GLY A 269 -24.12 -9.66 -3.36
CA GLY A 269 -25.36 -10.41 -3.47
C GLY A 269 -25.14 -11.93 -3.43
N LEU A 270 -24.00 -12.37 -2.86
CA LEU A 270 -23.60 -13.77 -2.85
C LEU A 270 -23.01 -14.10 -1.46
N PRO A 271 -23.72 -14.95 -0.67
CA PRO A 271 -23.18 -15.41 0.59
C PRO A 271 -21.92 -16.27 0.37
N LEU A 272 -21.04 -16.29 1.34
CA LEU A 272 -19.97 -17.30 1.36
C LEU A 272 -20.59 -18.68 1.54
N PRO A 273 -20.04 -19.70 0.88
CA PRO A 273 -20.44 -21.06 1.15
C PRO A 273 -20.22 -21.37 2.63
N ASN A 274 -21.31 -21.58 3.36
CA ASN A 274 -21.34 -21.89 4.78
C ASN A 274 -21.78 -23.34 4.97
N GLY A 275 -21.46 -23.90 6.11
CA GLY A 275 -21.85 -25.25 6.46
C GLY A 275 -20.74 -26.02 7.13
N PRO A 276 -21.05 -27.23 7.64
CA PRO A 276 -20.06 -28.07 8.34
C PRO A 276 -18.79 -28.29 7.51
N ASP A 277 -18.93 -28.48 6.21
CA ASP A 277 -17.81 -28.73 5.28
C ASP A 277 -16.87 -27.53 5.11
N TRP A 278 -17.29 -26.34 5.55
CA TRP A 278 -16.50 -25.10 5.44
C TRP A 278 -15.84 -24.66 6.75
N GLY A 279 -15.96 -25.45 7.82
CA GLY A 279 -15.17 -25.36 9.03
C GLY A 279 -15.61 -24.38 10.11
N GLY A 280 -16.62 -23.54 9.88
CA GLY A 280 -17.30 -22.73 10.90
C GLY A 280 -16.40 -21.85 11.78
N LYS A 281 -15.24 -21.39 11.28
CA LYS A 281 -14.32 -20.53 12.05
C LYS A 281 -13.55 -19.54 11.21
N PHE A 282 -13.11 -18.45 11.89
CA PHE A 282 -12.14 -17.47 11.40
C PHE A 282 -11.13 -17.16 12.51
N ASP A 283 -9.93 -17.73 12.43
CA ASP A 283 -8.83 -17.34 13.31
C ASP A 283 -8.03 -16.19 12.70
N GLN A 284 -7.72 -15.20 13.51
CA GLN A 284 -6.89 -14.05 13.17
C GLN A 284 -5.62 -14.12 14.01
N VAL A 285 -4.47 -14.25 13.37
CA VAL A 285 -3.16 -14.34 14.03
C VAL A 285 -2.40 -13.04 13.78
N VAL A 286 -2.13 -12.30 14.84
CA VAL A 286 -1.42 -11.02 14.82
C VAL A 286 0.01 -11.26 15.26
N LEU A 287 0.97 -11.10 14.35
CA LEU A 287 2.38 -11.41 14.60
C LEU A 287 3.24 -10.15 14.65
N PRO A 288 4.07 -9.98 15.68
CA PRO A 288 5.07 -8.90 15.71
C PRO A 288 6.15 -9.10 14.65
N GLY A 289 6.61 -8.00 14.05
CA GLY A 289 7.63 -8.02 13.00
C GLY A 289 7.21 -8.71 11.69
N TYR A 290 5.92 -9.01 11.51
CA TYR A 290 5.35 -9.55 10.28
C TYR A 290 4.77 -8.39 9.45
N THR A 291 5.21 -8.25 8.18
CA THR A 291 4.89 -7.09 7.35
C THR A 291 3.94 -7.38 6.20
N GLU A 292 3.34 -8.56 6.20
CA GLU A 292 2.48 -9.01 5.10
C GLU A 292 1.04 -9.23 5.59
N LEU A 293 0.12 -9.24 4.63
CA LEU A 293 -1.26 -9.65 4.84
C LEU A 293 -1.47 -11.00 4.14
N TYR A 294 -1.81 -12.03 4.89
CA TYR A 294 -2.04 -13.34 4.34
C TYR A 294 -3.36 -13.91 4.83
N SER A 295 -4.22 -14.36 3.92
CA SER A 295 -5.54 -14.88 4.23
C SER A 295 -5.75 -16.19 3.49
N GLY A 296 -5.95 -17.25 4.23
CA GLY A 296 -6.52 -18.50 3.78
C GLY A 296 -7.96 -18.63 4.28
N LYS A 297 -8.63 -19.71 3.86
CA LYS A 297 -9.93 -20.04 4.43
C LYS A 297 -9.81 -20.29 5.93
N GLY A 298 -10.63 -19.61 6.72
CA GLY A 298 -10.71 -19.80 8.17
C GLY A 298 -9.45 -19.39 8.96
N LEU A 299 -8.38 -18.89 8.31
CA LEU A 299 -7.16 -18.43 8.96
C LEU A 299 -6.60 -17.18 8.27
N MET A 300 -6.48 -16.10 9.00
CA MET A 300 -5.92 -14.83 8.54
C MET A 300 -4.70 -14.46 9.38
N VAL A 301 -3.64 -13.97 8.76
CA VAL A 301 -2.39 -13.57 9.42
C VAL A 301 -2.00 -12.17 8.98
N TYR A 302 -1.67 -11.30 9.92
CA TYR A 302 -1.21 -9.94 9.65
C TYR A 302 -0.25 -9.44 10.72
N GLY A 303 0.49 -8.40 10.37
CA GLY A 303 1.49 -7.82 11.26
C GLY A 303 0.89 -6.90 12.32
N GLU A 304 1.45 -6.93 13.50
CA GLU A 304 1.09 -6.03 14.59
C GLU A 304 1.38 -4.56 14.22
N GLU A 305 2.48 -4.31 13.49
CA GLU A 305 2.94 -3.00 13.05
C GLU A 305 2.21 -2.52 11.79
N GLU A 306 1.60 -3.44 11.02
CA GLU A 306 0.80 -3.09 9.85
C GLU A 306 -0.55 -2.47 10.24
N VAL A 307 -0.98 -2.68 11.49
CA VAL A 307 -2.20 -2.10 12.04
C VAL A 307 -1.82 -0.97 12.99
N GLY A 308 -2.28 0.24 12.71
CA GLY A 308 -2.34 1.29 13.75
C GLY A 308 -1.15 2.20 13.92
N SER A 309 -0.54 2.69 12.83
CA SER A 309 0.02 4.04 12.93
C SER A 309 -1.10 5.02 12.56
N SER A 310 -1.54 5.79 13.53
CA SER A 310 -2.63 6.78 13.42
C SER A 310 -2.40 7.87 12.37
N GLN A 311 -1.22 7.94 11.79
CA GLN A 311 -0.88 8.88 10.73
C GLN A 311 -1.18 8.36 9.31
N ASN A 312 -1.48 7.06 9.16
CA ASN A 312 -1.79 6.47 7.86
C ASN A 312 -3.14 5.73 7.92
N PRO A 313 -4.24 6.37 7.46
CA PRO A 313 -5.57 5.75 7.46
C PRO A 313 -5.62 4.45 6.63
N LEU A 314 -4.66 4.24 5.71
CA LEU A 314 -4.54 3.01 4.93
C LEU A 314 -4.06 1.80 5.76
N LYS A 315 -3.61 2.03 7.00
CA LYS A 315 -3.10 1.01 7.92
C LYS A 315 -4.00 0.84 9.15
N SER A 316 -5.27 1.22 9.08
CA SER A 316 -6.20 0.97 10.19
C SER A 316 -6.55 -0.52 10.31
N LEU A 317 -7.03 -0.93 11.48
CA LEU A 317 -7.49 -2.30 11.72
C LEU A 317 -8.65 -2.66 10.78
N GLU A 318 -9.57 -1.72 10.59
CA GLU A 318 -10.73 -1.88 9.73
C GLU A 318 -10.34 -2.13 8.27
N VAL A 319 -9.41 -1.34 7.72
CA VAL A 319 -8.91 -1.51 6.34
C VAL A 319 -8.21 -2.85 6.19
N THR A 320 -7.36 -3.21 7.15
CA THR A 320 -6.62 -4.47 7.14
C THR A 320 -7.58 -5.67 7.15
N LEU A 321 -8.56 -5.67 8.05
CA LEU A 321 -9.54 -6.75 8.13
C LEU A 321 -10.47 -6.77 6.91
N ALA A 322 -10.93 -5.61 6.43
CA ALA A 322 -11.76 -5.54 5.23
C ALA A 322 -11.04 -6.14 4.02
N GLU A 323 -9.74 -5.87 3.83
CA GLU A 323 -8.96 -6.48 2.76
C GLU A 323 -8.80 -7.99 2.92
N LEU A 324 -8.52 -8.47 4.13
CA LEU A 324 -8.39 -9.90 4.42
C LEU A 324 -9.72 -10.65 4.22
N VAL A 325 -10.85 -10.03 4.58
CA VAL A 325 -12.19 -10.58 4.38
C VAL A 325 -12.56 -10.60 2.89
N ALA A 326 -12.23 -9.55 2.11
CA ALA A 326 -12.46 -9.53 0.66
C ALA A 326 -11.83 -10.74 -0.06
N ARG A 327 -10.68 -11.22 0.45
CA ARG A 327 -9.98 -12.40 -0.10
C ARG A 327 -10.79 -13.69 0.02
N GLN A 328 -11.81 -13.75 0.87
CA GLN A 328 -12.68 -14.94 0.98
C GLN A 328 -13.46 -15.17 -0.33
N TRP A 329 -13.86 -14.10 -1.04
CA TRP A 329 -14.46 -14.21 -2.38
C TRP A 329 -13.41 -14.16 -3.48
N ASN A 330 -12.64 -13.09 -3.53
CA ASN A 330 -11.64 -12.86 -4.58
C ASN A 330 -10.25 -13.35 -4.15
N GLY A 331 -10.06 -14.63 -4.16
CA GLY A 331 -8.82 -15.31 -3.74
C GLY A 331 -9.05 -16.74 -3.30
N LEU A 332 -10.14 -17.00 -2.58
CA LEU A 332 -10.46 -18.34 -2.05
C LEU A 332 -11.65 -18.95 -2.76
N LEU A 333 -12.80 -18.27 -2.82
CA LEU A 333 -13.96 -18.75 -3.58
C LEU A 333 -13.60 -18.83 -5.07
N VAL A 334 -13.08 -17.78 -5.64
CA VAL A 334 -12.52 -17.75 -7.00
C VAL A 334 -11.02 -17.46 -6.93
N SER A 335 -10.19 -18.45 -7.22
CA SER A 335 -8.73 -18.28 -7.24
C SER A 335 -8.23 -17.81 -8.62
N ALA A 336 -7.04 -17.18 -8.67
CA ALA A 336 -6.42 -16.84 -9.95
C ALA A 336 -5.96 -18.11 -10.68
N SER A 337 -6.16 -18.16 -12.00
CA SER A 337 -5.72 -19.29 -12.83
C SER A 337 -4.22 -19.29 -13.12
N ASP A 338 -3.55 -18.19 -12.86
CA ASP A 338 -2.11 -18.01 -13.00
C ASP A 338 -1.55 -17.21 -11.80
N TRP A 339 -0.27 -17.39 -11.55
CA TRP A 339 0.40 -16.74 -10.42
C TRP A 339 0.71 -15.27 -10.69
N ASP A 340 0.88 -14.91 -11.96
CA ASP A 340 1.25 -13.54 -12.36
C ASP A 340 0.10 -12.54 -12.21
N ALA A 341 -1.15 -13.02 -12.12
CA ALA A 341 -2.33 -12.19 -11.92
C ALA A 341 -2.64 -11.87 -10.43
N SER A 342 -1.81 -12.29 -9.49
CA SER A 342 -2.05 -12.06 -8.05
C SER A 342 -2.17 -10.58 -7.69
N TYR A 343 -1.41 -9.69 -8.36
CA TYR A 343 -1.46 -8.25 -8.14
C TYR A 343 -2.82 -7.63 -8.50
N VAL A 344 -3.49 -8.18 -9.54
CA VAL A 344 -4.85 -7.74 -9.90
C VAL A 344 -5.81 -8.03 -8.77
N ARG A 345 -5.77 -9.27 -8.25
CA ARG A 345 -6.59 -9.68 -7.11
C ARG A 345 -6.35 -8.80 -5.90
N ASP A 346 -5.10 -8.58 -5.52
CA ASP A 346 -4.75 -7.81 -4.32
C ASP A 346 -5.16 -6.35 -4.43
N GLY A 347 -5.01 -5.74 -5.60
CA GLY A 347 -5.49 -4.39 -5.86
C GLY A 347 -7.01 -4.27 -5.85
N PHE A 348 -7.71 -5.27 -6.40
CA PHE A 348 -9.17 -5.34 -6.30
C PHE A 348 -9.65 -5.49 -4.86
N ASN A 349 -9.05 -6.38 -4.07
CA ASN A 349 -9.42 -6.58 -2.68
C ASN A 349 -9.21 -5.31 -1.85
N ASN A 350 -8.14 -4.59 -2.12
CA ASN A 350 -7.88 -3.30 -1.51
C ASN A 350 -8.96 -2.28 -1.89
N TYR A 351 -9.37 -2.20 -3.17
CA TYR A 351 -10.46 -1.35 -3.61
C TYR A 351 -11.79 -1.72 -2.96
N LEU A 352 -12.13 -3.01 -2.91
CA LEU A 352 -13.36 -3.52 -2.31
C LEU A 352 -13.42 -3.25 -0.80
N ALA A 353 -12.29 -3.28 -0.10
CA ALA A 353 -12.20 -2.91 1.31
C ALA A 353 -12.70 -1.48 1.54
N PHE A 354 -12.27 -0.54 0.69
CA PHE A 354 -12.77 0.83 0.78
C PHE A 354 -14.23 0.99 0.41
N GLN A 355 -14.72 0.22 -0.57
CA GLN A 355 -16.14 0.26 -0.95
C GLN A 355 -17.05 -0.21 0.20
N VAL A 356 -16.64 -1.22 0.95
CA VAL A 356 -17.38 -1.71 2.13
C VAL A 356 -17.33 -0.70 3.27
N LEU A 357 -16.16 -0.17 3.60
CA LEU A 357 -15.99 0.80 4.68
C LEU A 357 -16.66 2.15 4.39
N ALA A 358 -16.71 2.56 3.13
CA ALA A 358 -17.39 3.79 2.72
C ALA A 358 -18.90 3.79 2.99
N ARG A 359 -19.54 2.62 3.04
CA ARG A 359 -20.97 2.49 3.33
C ARG A 359 -21.29 2.86 4.79
N ASP A 360 -20.43 2.44 5.72
CA ASP A 360 -20.64 2.67 7.16
C ASP A 360 -20.28 4.10 7.58
N ASN A 361 -19.27 4.72 6.94
CA ASN A 361 -18.70 6.03 7.30
C ASN A 361 -19.02 7.16 6.30
N LYS A 362 -20.17 7.10 5.63
CA LYS A 362 -20.67 8.17 4.72
C LYS A 362 -19.62 8.62 3.66
N GLY A 363 -18.74 7.73 3.23
CA GLY A 363 -17.78 7.97 2.16
C GLY A 363 -16.46 8.65 2.56
N GLU A 364 -16.24 9.00 3.83
CA GLU A 364 -15.00 9.65 4.29
C GLU A 364 -13.77 8.76 4.07
N TYR A 365 -13.86 7.48 4.44
CA TYR A 365 -12.79 6.51 4.14
C TYR A 365 -12.45 6.44 2.65
N SER A 366 -13.48 6.40 1.81
CA SER A 366 -13.29 6.29 0.36
C SER A 366 -12.52 7.50 -0.20
N ARG A 367 -12.87 8.72 0.23
CA ARG A 367 -12.20 9.95 -0.22
C ARG A 367 -10.75 10.02 0.20
N THR A 368 -10.48 9.85 1.49
CA THR A 368 -9.12 9.88 2.04
C THR A 368 -8.23 8.82 1.39
N PHE A 369 -8.77 7.61 1.23
CA PHE A 369 -8.05 6.52 0.57
C PHE A 369 -7.71 6.86 -0.88
N LEU A 370 -8.70 7.27 -1.67
CA LEU A 370 -8.51 7.54 -3.09
C LEU A 370 -7.41 8.59 -3.29
N LEU A 371 -7.45 9.68 -2.52
CA LEU A 371 -6.44 10.75 -2.62
C LEU A 371 -5.05 10.28 -2.20
N THR A 372 -4.93 9.60 -1.05
CA THR A 372 -3.62 9.11 -0.58
C THR A 372 -3.03 8.09 -1.55
N THR A 373 -3.86 7.16 -2.04
CA THR A 373 -3.44 6.16 -3.03
C THR A 373 -3.04 6.81 -4.35
N ARG A 374 -3.80 7.81 -4.82
CA ARG A 374 -3.50 8.56 -6.04
C ARG A 374 -2.17 9.31 -5.93
N LEU A 375 -1.95 10.04 -4.84
CA LEU A 375 -0.70 10.77 -4.62
C LEU A 375 0.51 9.83 -4.64
N ASP A 376 0.44 8.71 -3.92
CA ASP A 376 1.51 7.69 -3.90
C ASP A 376 1.80 7.14 -5.30
N VAL A 377 0.75 6.72 -6.03
CA VAL A 377 0.88 6.09 -7.34
C VAL A 377 1.40 7.06 -8.38
N LEU A 378 0.80 8.25 -8.52
CA LEU A 378 1.21 9.22 -9.53
C LEU A 378 2.63 9.74 -9.26
N ASN A 379 3.02 9.90 -8.00
CA ASN A 379 4.37 10.32 -7.65
C ASN A 379 5.42 9.24 -8.01
N TYR A 380 5.13 7.97 -7.73
CA TYR A 380 6.03 6.86 -8.06
C TYR A 380 6.09 6.62 -9.58
N ASP A 381 4.95 6.56 -10.26
CA ASP A 381 4.83 6.18 -11.67
C ASP A 381 5.22 7.29 -12.66
N SER A 382 5.52 8.50 -12.15
CA SER A 382 6.07 9.62 -12.91
C SER A 382 7.58 9.55 -13.12
N GLN A 383 8.28 8.59 -12.52
CA GLN A 383 9.72 8.40 -12.66
C GLN A 383 10.08 7.76 -14.01
N THR A 384 11.34 7.96 -14.46
CA THR A 384 11.80 7.43 -15.74
C THR A 384 11.97 5.92 -15.75
N GLU A 385 12.41 5.34 -14.63
CA GLU A 385 12.76 3.92 -14.49
C GLU A 385 11.60 3.06 -13.96
N THR A 386 10.36 3.53 -14.08
CA THR A 386 9.19 2.73 -13.64
C THR A 386 8.93 1.58 -14.59
N LYS A 387 8.44 0.49 -14.01
CA LYS A 387 8.07 -0.72 -14.76
C LYS A 387 6.56 -0.85 -14.85
N ALA A 388 6.08 -1.54 -15.87
CA ALA A 388 4.69 -1.96 -15.97
C ALA A 388 4.29 -2.82 -14.75
N ILE A 389 3.01 -2.80 -14.38
CA ILE A 389 2.53 -3.61 -13.25
C ILE A 389 2.42 -5.10 -13.60
N ALA A 390 2.21 -5.44 -14.88
CA ALA A 390 2.22 -6.81 -15.38
C ALA A 390 3.65 -7.26 -15.75
N VAL A 391 4.53 -7.38 -14.75
CA VAL A 391 5.88 -7.97 -14.88
C VAL A 391 6.04 -9.09 -13.86
N ASP A 392 7.12 -9.88 -14.01
CA ASP A 392 7.41 -11.07 -13.17
C ASP A 392 7.16 -10.81 -11.67
N VAL A 393 6.31 -11.61 -11.06
CA VAL A 393 5.86 -11.53 -9.67
C VAL A 393 7.01 -11.68 -8.66
N ARG A 394 8.12 -12.28 -9.07
CA ARG A 394 9.29 -12.53 -8.21
C ARG A 394 10.05 -11.27 -7.79
N GLU A 395 9.77 -10.13 -8.43
CA GLU A 395 10.28 -8.83 -7.98
C GLU A 395 9.44 -8.27 -6.83
N THR A 396 9.83 -8.52 -5.62
CA THR A 396 9.15 -8.08 -4.37
C THR A 396 9.07 -6.57 -4.17
N ARG A 397 9.88 -5.79 -4.89
CA ARG A 397 10.01 -4.33 -4.71
C ARG A 397 8.76 -3.50 -5.05
N HIS A 398 7.83 -4.04 -5.84
CA HIS A 398 6.72 -3.29 -6.40
C HIS A 398 5.34 -3.69 -5.87
N ASN A 399 5.26 -4.57 -4.85
CA ASN A 399 3.97 -5.10 -4.40
C ASN A 399 3.00 -4.01 -3.95
N LYS A 400 3.45 -3.04 -3.13
CA LYS A 400 2.60 -1.92 -2.67
C LYS A 400 2.14 -1.05 -3.83
N PHE A 401 3.06 -0.65 -4.71
CA PHE A 401 2.76 0.18 -5.88
C PHE A 401 1.78 -0.53 -6.84
N ARG A 402 2.05 -1.80 -7.18
CA ARG A 402 1.17 -2.60 -8.04
C ARG A 402 -0.24 -2.71 -7.47
N LYS A 403 -0.35 -3.02 -6.17
CA LYS A 403 -1.61 -3.10 -5.43
C LYS A 403 -2.37 -1.77 -5.50
N HIS A 404 -1.71 -0.65 -5.20
CA HIS A 404 -2.33 0.68 -5.20
C HIS A 404 -2.70 1.13 -6.62
N LYS A 405 -1.84 0.92 -7.63
CA LYS A 405 -2.19 1.27 -9.01
C LYS A 405 -3.38 0.45 -9.50
N MET A 406 -3.39 -0.86 -9.22
CA MET A 406 -4.54 -1.70 -9.59
C MET A 406 -5.83 -1.29 -8.86
N CYS A 407 -5.73 -0.82 -7.62
CA CYS A 407 -6.86 -0.28 -6.89
C CYS A 407 -7.47 0.96 -7.58
N LEU A 408 -6.63 1.91 -8.04
CA LEU A 408 -7.08 3.06 -8.83
C LEU A 408 -7.69 2.63 -10.17
N LEU A 409 -7.13 1.60 -10.81
CA LEU A 409 -7.68 1.06 -12.05
C LEU A 409 -9.05 0.38 -11.84
N ALA A 410 -9.25 -0.29 -10.70
CA ALA A 410 -10.56 -0.84 -10.33
C ALA A 410 -11.60 0.28 -10.12
N HIS A 411 -11.18 1.39 -9.48
CA HIS A 411 -12.00 2.59 -9.34
C HIS A 411 -12.38 3.18 -10.70
N MET A 412 -11.39 3.35 -11.59
CA MET A 412 -11.60 3.82 -12.96
C MET A 412 -12.61 2.96 -13.73
N VAL A 413 -12.46 1.63 -13.66
CA VAL A 413 -13.40 0.70 -14.30
C VAL A 413 -14.81 0.86 -13.75
N LYS A 414 -14.95 0.94 -12.40
CA LYS A 414 -16.26 1.12 -11.75
C LYS A 414 -16.96 2.40 -12.22
N LEU A 415 -16.22 3.52 -12.26
CA LEU A 415 -16.79 4.79 -12.73
C LEU A 415 -17.14 4.77 -14.23
N ALA A 416 -16.30 4.13 -15.04
CA ALA A 416 -16.49 4.05 -16.48
C ALA A 416 -17.70 3.21 -16.90
N ILE A 417 -18.04 2.16 -16.13
CA ILE A 417 -19.17 1.25 -16.46
C ILE A 417 -20.37 1.41 -15.51
N GLY A 418 -20.26 2.27 -14.49
CA GLY A 418 -21.31 2.51 -13.50
C GLY A 418 -21.35 1.46 -12.39
N ASP A 419 -21.82 1.90 -11.21
CA ASP A 419 -21.88 1.09 -9.99
C ASP A 419 -22.66 -0.21 -10.18
N LYS A 420 -23.85 -0.12 -10.77
CA LYS A 420 -24.72 -1.27 -10.98
C LYS A 420 -24.05 -2.35 -11.84
N ALA A 421 -23.53 -1.97 -13.01
CA ALA A 421 -22.86 -2.91 -13.91
C ALA A 421 -21.60 -3.51 -13.31
N PHE A 422 -20.86 -2.74 -12.51
CA PHE A 422 -19.65 -3.22 -11.84
C PHE A 422 -19.96 -4.33 -10.84
N PHE A 423 -20.92 -4.11 -9.92
CA PHE A 423 -21.27 -5.11 -8.91
C PHE A 423 -22.06 -6.30 -9.46
N GLU A 424 -22.94 -6.10 -10.44
CA GLU A 424 -23.58 -7.21 -11.18
C GLU A 424 -22.54 -8.09 -11.88
N GLY A 425 -21.55 -7.47 -12.54
CA GLY A 425 -20.49 -8.21 -13.21
C GLY A 425 -19.60 -8.98 -12.23
N LEU A 426 -19.35 -8.45 -11.04
CA LEU A 426 -18.63 -9.16 -9.96
C LEU A 426 -19.47 -10.31 -9.39
N HIS A 427 -20.78 -10.10 -9.15
CA HIS A 427 -21.70 -11.16 -8.73
C HIS A 427 -21.64 -12.36 -9.69
N GLU A 428 -21.86 -12.09 -11.00
CA GLU A 428 -21.80 -13.12 -12.04
C GLU A 428 -20.43 -13.81 -12.14
N PHE A 429 -19.34 -13.04 -11.93
CA PHE A 429 -17.99 -13.60 -11.92
C PHE A 429 -17.81 -14.59 -10.76
N PHE A 430 -18.17 -14.19 -9.54
CA PHE A 430 -18.04 -15.05 -8.36
C PHE A 430 -18.99 -16.26 -8.41
N GLN A 431 -20.20 -16.08 -8.92
CA GLN A 431 -21.14 -17.17 -9.08
C GLN A 431 -20.65 -18.19 -10.13
N ARG A 432 -20.23 -17.70 -11.30
CA ARG A 432 -19.82 -18.55 -12.43
C ARG A 432 -18.55 -19.37 -12.15
N TYR A 433 -17.61 -18.77 -11.44
CA TYR A 433 -16.31 -19.40 -11.16
C TYR A 433 -16.18 -19.85 -9.70
N SER A 434 -17.30 -19.97 -9.00
CA SER A 434 -17.33 -20.45 -7.59
C SER A 434 -16.57 -21.77 -7.45
N SER A 435 -15.75 -21.85 -6.41
CA SER A 435 -14.89 -23.01 -6.12
C SER A 435 -13.95 -23.43 -7.28
N SER A 436 -13.62 -22.49 -8.16
CA SER A 436 -12.78 -22.71 -9.35
C SER A 436 -11.68 -21.66 -9.45
N SER A 437 -10.90 -21.74 -10.54
CA SER A 437 -9.88 -20.75 -10.88
C SER A 437 -10.30 -19.95 -12.12
N ALA A 438 -10.05 -18.65 -12.09
CA ALA A 438 -10.38 -17.75 -13.20
C ALA A 438 -9.21 -16.83 -13.56
N SER A 439 -9.05 -16.53 -14.85
CA SER A 439 -8.07 -15.57 -15.32
C SER A 439 -8.58 -14.13 -15.20
N THR A 440 -7.65 -13.18 -15.18
CA THR A 440 -7.94 -11.76 -15.21
C THR A 440 -8.82 -11.38 -16.42
N ASN A 441 -8.58 -11.98 -17.59
CA ASN A 441 -9.40 -11.74 -18.79
C ASN A 441 -10.84 -12.21 -18.61
N GLN A 442 -11.09 -13.27 -17.85
CA GLN A 442 -12.45 -13.71 -17.55
C GLN A 442 -13.18 -12.72 -16.65
N LEU A 443 -12.48 -12.07 -15.70
CA LEU A 443 -13.05 -10.97 -14.91
C LEU A 443 -13.47 -9.79 -15.81
N TRP A 444 -12.55 -9.30 -16.67
CA TRP A 444 -12.86 -8.20 -17.57
C TRP A 444 -14.03 -8.50 -18.52
N LYS A 445 -14.09 -9.73 -19.02
CA LYS A 445 -15.20 -10.17 -19.89
C LYS A 445 -16.55 -10.17 -19.17
N GLN A 446 -16.61 -10.52 -17.89
CA GLN A 446 -17.87 -10.47 -17.13
C GLN A 446 -18.32 -9.04 -16.86
N LEU A 447 -17.39 -8.17 -16.42
CA LEU A 447 -17.66 -6.74 -16.23
C LEU A 447 -18.12 -6.10 -17.55
N GLN A 448 -17.48 -6.41 -18.68
CA GLN A 448 -17.88 -5.93 -20.01
C GLN A 448 -19.29 -6.37 -20.40
N ARG A 449 -19.66 -7.63 -20.11
CA ARG A 449 -21.02 -8.14 -20.40
C ARG A 449 -22.07 -7.38 -19.60
N ALA A 450 -21.84 -7.17 -18.30
CA ALA A 450 -22.74 -6.41 -17.45
C ALA A 450 -22.86 -4.95 -17.94
N ALA A 451 -21.74 -4.30 -18.26
CA ALA A 451 -21.70 -2.93 -18.75
C ALA A 451 -22.42 -2.75 -20.09
N ARG A 452 -22.33 -3.73 -21.00
CA ARG A 452 -23.08 -3.71 -22.28
C ARG A 452 -24.58 -3.89 -22.11
N ARG A 453 -25.02 -4.73 -21.18
CA ARG A 453 -26.45 -4.88 -20.86
C ARG A 453 -27.07 -3.59 -20.30
N SER A 454 -26.30 -2.82 -19.56
CA SER A 454 -26.74 -1.52 -19.02
C SER A 454 -26.45 -0.33 -19.93
N HIS A 455 -26.00 -0.57 -21.17
CA HIS A 455 -25.65 0.45 -22.16
C HIS A 455 -24.61 1.49 -21.70
N GLN A 456 -23.78 1.14 -20.69
CA GLN A 456 -22.75 2.01 -20.13
C GLN A 456 -21.42 1.95 -20.89
N LEU A 457 -21.22 0.95 -21.76
CA LEU A 457 -19.98 0.76 -22.49
C LEU A 457 -20.24 0.79 -24.01
N PRO A 458 -19.66 1.73 -24.77
CA PRO A 458 -19.76 1.79 -26.23
C PRO A 458 -19.26 0.50 -26.89
N ILE A 459 -19.83 0.17 -28.07
CA ILE A 459 -19.51 -1.07 -28.80
C ILE A 459 -18.03 -1.18 -29.15
N GLY A 460 -17.37 -0.06 -29.50
CA GLY A 460 -15.94 -0.01 -29.88
C GLY A 460 -14.99 -0.20 -28.71
N VAL A 461 -15.44 -0.05 -27.45
CA VAL A 461 -14.58 -0.17 -26.27
C VAL A 461 -14.58 -1.60 -25.76
N VAL A 462 -13.37 -2.18 -25.65
CA VAL A 462 -13.15 -3.55 -25.15
C VAL A 462 -12.36 -3.48 -23.85
N LEU A 463 -12.98 -3.85 -22.72
CA LEU A 463 -12.35 -3.74 -21.39
C LEU A 463 -11.04 -4.52 -21.27
N THR A 464 -10.90 -5.66 -21.94
CA THR A 464 -9.63 -6.41 -21.96
C THR A 464 -8.50 -5.61 -22.59
N THR A 465 -8.75 -4.99 -23.75
CA THR A 465 -7.78 -4.16 -24.48
C THR A 465 -7.46 -2.88 -23.70
N MET A 466 -8.48 -2.24 -23.15
CA MET A 466 -8.33 -1.08 -22.28
C MET A 466 -7.39 -1.41 -21.10
N MET A 467 -7.69 -2.47 -20.35
CA MET A 467 -6.90 -2.84 -19.17
C MET A 467 -5.49 -3.30 -19.54
N GLU A 468 -5.30 -3.97 -20.67
CA GLU A 468 -3.94 -4.32 -21.15
C GLU A 468 -3.07 -3.08 -21.40
N SER A 469 -3.63 -1.97 -21.90
CA SER A 469 -2.89 -0.72 -22.08
C SER A 469 -2.38 -0.13 -20.75
N TRP A 470 -3.10 -0.34 -19.64
CA TRP A 470 -2.70 0.11 -18.31
C TRP A 470 -1.79 -0.87 -17.56
N LEU A 471 -1.97 -2.17 -17.80
CA LEU A 471 -1.24 -3.22 -17.07
C LEU A 471 0.15 -3.49 -17.66
N LYS A 472 0.28 -3.41 -18.99
CA LYS A 472 1.49 -3.78 -19.72
C LYS A 472 2.44 -2.61 -20.02
N GLN A 473 2.05 -1.37 -19.71
CA GLN A 473 2.86 -0.18 -19.92
C GLN A 473 3.19 0.50 -18.58
N PRO A 474 4.40 1.07 -18.42
CA PRO A 474 4.76 1.88 -17.25
C PRO A 474 4.22 3.30 -17.41
N GLY A 475 4.08 4.00 -16.28
CA GLY A 475 3.62 5.39 -16.30
C GLY A 475 2.10 5.55 -16.45
N TYR A 476 1.69 6.77 -16.72
CA TYR A 476 0.30 7.17 -16.90
C TYR A 476 0.20 8.39 -17.83
N PRO A 477 -0.98 8.65 -18.43
CA PRO A 477 -1.14 9.76 -19.37
C PRO A 477 -1.24 11.12 -18.69
N LEU A 478 -0.66 12.11 -19.35
CA LEU A 478 -0.99 13.52 -19.26
C LEU A 478 -2.02 13.82 -20.34
N LEU A 479 -3.19 14.27 -19.96
CA LEU A 479 -4.20 14.77 -20.88
C LEU A 479 -3.94 16.25 -21.13
N THR A 480 -3.69 16.64 -22.37
CA THR A 480 -3.57 18.05 -22.78
C THR A 480 -4.88 18.52 -23.41
N VAL A 481 -5.44 19.56 -22.82
CA VAL A 481 -6.75 20.12 -23.21
C VAL A 481 -6.53 21.50 -23.81
N LEU A 482 -6.86 21.66 -25.08
CA LEU A 482 -6.74 22.90 -25.81
C LEU A 482 -8.13 23.37 -26.28
N ARG A 483 -8.51 24.58 -25.91
CA ARG A 483 -9.77 25.19 -26.29
C ARG A 483 -9.54 26.14 -27.47
N ASN A 484 -10.37 25.99 -28.51
CA ASN A 484 -10.46 26.97 -29.59
C ASN A 484 -11.78 27.74 -29.44
N ASN A 485 -11.71 28.94 -28.87
CA ASN A 485 -12.89 29.73 -28.60
C ASN A 485 -13.53 30.30 -29.90
N ARG A 486 -12.83 30.27 -31.06
CA ARG A 486 -13.40 30.75 -32.34
C ARG A 486 -14.38 29.73 -32.92
N ASP A 487 -14.01 28.43 -32.82
CA ASP A 487 -14.80 27.34 -33.38
C ASP A 487 -15.63 26.59 -32.31
N ASN A 488 -15.56 27.06 -31.06
CA ASN A 488 -16.12 26.43 -29.86
C ASN A 488 -15.79 24.91 -29.78
N LYS A 489 -14.52 24.57 -30.02
CA LYS A 489 -14.01 23.21 -29.99
C LYS A 489 -13.01 23.02 -28.87
N VAL A 490 -13.04 21.83 -28.28
CA VAL A 490 -12.07 21.40 -27.29
C VAL A 490 -11.35 20.15 -27.82
N THR A 491 -10.03 20.25 -27.96
CA THR A 491 -9.19 19.15 -28.40
C THR A 491 -8.48 18.54 -27.18
N ILE A 492 -8.58 17.22 -27.04
CA ILE A 492 -7.98 16.46 -25.95
C ILE A 492 -7.01 15.44 -26.54
N THR A 493 -5.76 15.51 -26.12
CA THR A 493 -4.69 14.59 -26.53
C THR A 493 -4.04 13.95 -25.31
N GLN A 494 -3.30 12.86 -25.48
CA GLN A 494 -2.55 12.22 -24.42
C GLN A 494 -1.06 12.08 -24.75
N SER A 495 -0.23 12.15 -23.73
CA SER A 495 1.18 11.79 -23.76
C SER A 495 1.58 11.20 -22.40
N ARG A 496 2.69 10.46 -22.32
CA ARG A 496 3.16 9.98 -21.01
C ARG A 496 3.68 11.14 -20.17
N TYR A 497 3.19 11.22 -18.92
CA TYR A 497 3.68 12.20 -17.95
C TYR A 497 5.03 11.76 -17.35
N TYR A 498 5.97 12.69 -17.30
CA TYR A 498 7.23 12.55 -16.58
C TYR A 498 7.40 13.70 -15.59
N ARG A 499 7.82 13.37 -14.36
CA ARG A 499 8.11 14.39 -13.32
C ARG A 499 9.27 15.31 -13.70
N LYS A 500 10.18 14.83 -14.54
CA LYS A 500 11.28 15.59 -15.10
C LYS A 500 11.02 15.81 -16.59
N LYS A 501 11.17 17.04 -17.07
CA LYS A 501 11.01 17.32 -18.50
C LYS A 501 12.02 16.48 -19.31
N MET A 502 11.50 15.61 -20.15
CA MET A 502 12.29 14.76 -21.02
C MET A 502 12.16 15.23 -22.46
N ASN A 503 13.27 15.18 -23.22
CA ASN A 503 13.25 15.42 -24.67
C ASN A 503 12.85 14.17 -25.46
N ILE A 504 12.37 13.13 -24.78
CA ILE A 504 12.00 11.85 -25.38
C ILE A 504 10.48 11.84 -25.59
N VAL A 505 10.08 11.63 -26.84
CA VAL A 505 8.67 11.36 -27.18
C VAL A 505 8.44 9.87 -26.93
N SER A 506 7.70 9.55 -25.87
CA SER A 506 7.27 8.16 -25.63
C SER A 506 6.16 7.79 -26.62
N LYS A 507 6.20 6.56 -27.12
CA LYS A 507 5.09 5.96 -27.90
C LYS A 507 4.03 5.29 -27.04
N ASP A 508 4.12 5.43 -25.69
CA ASP A 508 3.14 4.86 -24.78
C ASP A 508 1.82 5.61 -24.92
N CYS A 509 0.71 4.88 -25.04
CA CYS A 509 -0.65 5.44 -25.01
C CYS A 509 -1.61 4.48 -24.31
N TRP A 510 -2.71 5.02 -23.80
CA TRP A 510 -3.71 4.30 -23.00
C TRP A 510 -5.11 4.50 -23.55
N TRP A 511 -5.98 3.53 -23.30
CA TRP A 511 -7.41 3.72 -23.39
C TRP A 511 -7.91 4.43 -22.13
N VAL A 512 -8.39 5.66 -22.27
CA VAL A 512 -8.75 6.53 -21.14
C VAL A 512 -10.21 6.93 -21.19
N PRO A 513 -11.03 6.60 -20.16
CA PRO A 513 -12.34 7.22 -20.01
C PRO A 513 -12.16 8.66 -19.58
N VAL A 514 -12.46 9.61 -20.44
CA VAL A 514 -12.35 11.04 -20.18
C VAL A 514 -13.68 11.51 -19.57
N VAL A 515 -13.66 11.66 -18.24
CA VAL A 515 -14.81 12.15 -17.48
C VAL A 515 -14.73 13.67 -17.36
N TYR A 516 -15.77 14.40 -17.77
CA TYR A 516 -15.76 15.87 -17.73
C TYR A 516 -17.11 16.47 -17.30
N ILE A 517 -17.02 17.69 -16.76
CA ILE A 517 -18.14 18.59 -16.47
C ILE A 517 -17.81 20.01 -16.94
N THR A 518 -18.84 20.83 -17.09
CA THR A 518 -18.71 22.28 -17.28
C THR A 518 -19.54 23.00 -16.22
N LYS A 519 -19.49 24.32 -16.19
CA LYS A 519 -20.34 25.10 -15.28
C LYS A 519 -21.83 24.78 -15.43
N ASN A 520 -22.29 24.53 -16.67
CA ASN A 520 -23.69 24.28 -16.99
C ASN A 520 -24.04 22.76 -17.02
N ILE A 521 -23.04 21.89 -17.20
CA ILE A 521 -23.21 20.44 -17.24
C ILE A 521 -22.63 19.87 -15.93
N SER A 522 -23.47 19.76 -14.90
CA SER A 522 -23.08 19.26 -13.58
C SER A 522 -23.01 17.72 -13.51
N LEU A 523 -23.70 17.02 -14.39
CA LEU A 523 -23.62 15.56 -14.46
C LEU A 523 -22.40 15.13 -15.29
N PRO A 524 -21.52 14.27 -14.73
CA PRO A 524 -20.33 13.84 -15.44
C PRO A 524 -20.65 13.16 -16.77
N GLN A 525 -20.03 13.64 -17.84
CA GLN A 525 -20.06 13.05 -19.17
C GLN A 525 -18.81 12.20 -19.38
N VAL A 526 -18.90 11.13 -20.15
CA VAL A 526 -17.79 10.22 -20.40
C VAL A 526 -17.55 10.08 -21.90
N GLU A 527 -16.35 10.43 -22.35
CA GLU A 527 -15.84 10.19 -23.69
C GLU A 527 -14.64 9.24 -23.63
N TRP A 528 -14.33 8.58 -24.75
CA TRP A 528 -13.29 7.58 -24.76
C TRP A 528 -12.11 8.00 -25.64
N LEU A 529 -10.96 8.19 -25.03
CA LEU A 529 -9.70 8.45 -25.73
C LEU A 529 -9.00 7.13 -26.01
N GLY A 530 -8.93 6.75 -27.28
CA GLY A 530 -8.41 5.46 -27.71
C GLY A 530 -6.89 5.43 -27.83
N CYS A 531 -6.37 4.20 -27.87
CA CYS A 531 -4.98 3.86 -28.19
C CYS A 531 -5.00 2.64 -29.13
N VAL A 532 -4.87 2.88 -30.43
CA VAL A 532 -4.95 1.86 -31.46
C VAL A 532 -3.57 1.69 -32.10
N ASN A 533 -3.06 0.47 -32.16
CA ASN A 533 -1.73 0.15 -32.69
C ASN A 533 -0.58 0.98 -32.09
N LYS A 534 -0.67 1.35 -30.81
CA LYS A 534 0.24 2.24 -30.07
C LYS A 534 0.26 3.69 -30.61
N GLU A 535 -0.83 4.11 -31.24
CA GLU A 535 -1.07 5.48 -31.63
C GLU A 535 -2.23 6.04 -30.81
N ALA A 536 -2.01 7.20 -30.21
CA ALA A 536 -3.04 7.89 -29.43
C ALA A 536 -4.04 8.57 -30.36
N GLU A 537 -5.30 8.32 -30.14
CA GLU A 537 -6.37 9.06 -30.80
C GLU A 537 -6.47 10.48 -30.24
N VAL A 538 -7.23 11.32 -30.91
CA VAL A 538 -7.55 12.71 -30.51
C VAL A 538 -9.05 12.84 -30.37
N ILE A 539 -9.52 13.32 -29.22
CA ILE A 539 -10.92 13.68 -29.04
C ILE A 539 -11.09 15.16 -29.42
N THR A 540 -12.13 15.45 -30.20
CA THR A 540 -12.60 16.79 -30.46
C THR A 540 -14.05 16.92 -30.02
N LEU A 541 -14.29 17.69 -28.96
CA LEU A 541 -15.63 18.00 -28.47
C LEU A 541 -16.07 19.35 -29.08
N SER A 542 -17.27 19.41 -29.63
CA SER A 542 -17.82 20.60 -30.25
C SER A 542 -19.00 21.12 -29.43
N ASN A 543 -19.07 22.42 -29.17
CA ASN A 543 -20.16 23.10 -28.46
C ASN A 543 -20.47 22.57 -27.05
N VAL A 544 -19.47 22.06 -26.34
CA VAL A 544 -19.67 21.49 -25.00
C VAL A 544 -19.51 22.48 -23.87
N VAL A 545 -18.81 23.60 -24.12
CA VAL A 545 -18.54 24.63 -23.11
C VAL A 545 -18.55 26.02 -23.75
N ASP A 546 -19.21 26.99 -23.11
CA ASP A 546 -19.18 28.36 -23.55
C ASP A 546 -17.78 28.99 -23.38
N PRO A 547 -17.40 29.95 -24.24
CA PRO A 547 -16.08 30.57 -24.21
C PRO A 547 -15.65 31.09 -22.84
N ASN A 548 -16.57 31.63 -22.06
CA ASN A 548 -16.30 32.24 -20.76
C ASN A 548 -16.55 31.31 -19.56
N GLU A 549 -16.81 30.04 -19.81
CA GLU A 549 -17.05 29.04 -18.78
C GLU A 549 -15.87 28.07 -18.64
N TRP A 550 -15.66 27.60 -17.41
CA TRP A 550 -14.63 26.61 -17.15
C TRP A 550 -15.06 25.20 -17.59
N LEU A 551 -14.09 24.44 -18.05
CA LEU A 551 -14.20 23.00 -18.31
C LEU A 551 -13.31 22.24 -17.33
N LEU A 552 -13.84 21.19 -16.70
CA LEU A 552 -13.11 20.33 -15.78
C LEU A 552 -13.13 18.88 -16.27
N LEU A 553 -11.95 18.30 -16.44
CA LEU A 553 -11.75 16.89 -16.77
C LEU A 553 -11.35 16.08 -15.53
N ASN A 554 -11.54 14.77 -15.65
CA ASN A 554 -11.20 13.80 -14.61
C ASN A 554 -11.89 14.09 -13.27
N VAL A 555 -13.19 14.35 -13.37
CA VAL A 555 -14.07 14.67 -12.24
C VAL A 555 -13.90 13.63 -11.12
N ASP A 556 -13.80 14.10 -9.87
CA ASP A 556 -13.62 13.28 -8.68
C ASP A 556 -12.38 12.35 -8.73
N ALA A 557 -11.35 12.75 -9.47
CA ALA A 557 -10.13 11.98 -9.64
C ALA A 557 -10.37 10.55 -10.18
N ALA A 558 -11.36 10.42 -11.05
CA ALA A 558 -11.88 9.14 -11.56
C ALA A 558 -10.81 8.22 -12.18
N VAL A 559 -9.80 8.82 -12.81
CA VAL A 559 -8.76 8.13 -13.58
C VAL A 559 -7.38 8.52 -13.05
N PRO A 560 -6.39 7.62 -13.02
CA PRO A 560 -5.03 7.97 -12.59
C PRO A 560 -4.25 8.73 -13.69
N VAL A 561 -4.70 9.94 -14.02
CA VAL A 561 -4.11 10.84 -15.04
C VAL A 561 -3.80 12.20 -14.42
N ARG A 562 -3.00 13.02 -15.12
CA ARG A 562 -2.90 14.46 -14.90
C ARG A 562 -3.54 15.21 -16.05
N VAL A 563 -4.05 16.40 -15.79
CA VAL A 563 -4.71 17.24 -16.80
C VAL A 563 -3.98 18.58 -16.93
N LEU A 564 -3.53 18.90 -18.12
CA LEU A 564 -2.94 20.19 -18.50
C LEU A 564 -3.94 20.95 -19.36
N TYR A 565 -4.53 21.99 -18.82
CA TYR A 565 -5.39 22.90 -19.57
C TYR A 565 -4.57 24.02 -20.20
N ASP A 566 -5.14 24.67 -21.21
CA ASP A 566 -4.65 25.96 -21.68
C ASP A 566 -4.73 27.04 -20.58
N LEU A 567 -3.95 28.12 -20.70
CA LEU A 567 -3.84 29.16 -19.68
C LEU A 567 -5.17 29.90 -19.43
N TYR A 568 -6.03 29.96 -20.43
CA TYR A 568 -7.32 30.60 -20.31
C TYR A 568 -8.26 29.80 -19.42
N ASN A 569 -8.35 28.48 -19.61
CA ASN A 569 -9.17 27.63 -18.78
C ASN A 569 -8.63 27.54 -17.33
N TRP A 570 -7.30 27.51 -17.12
CA TRP A 570 -6.71 27.62 -15.77
C TRP A 570 -7.15 28.90 -15.06
N ARG A 571 -7.22 30.04 -15.80
CA ARG A 571 -7.70 31.30 -15.25
C ARG A 571 -9.17 31.22 -14.83
N LEU A 572 -10.06 30.71 -15.71
CA LEU A 572 -11.49 30.55 -15.41
C LEU A 572 -11.73 29.64 -14.21
N ILE A 573 -10.99 28.50 -14.07
CA ILE A 573 -11.04 27.62 -12.90
C ILE A 573 -10.59 28.36 -11.65
N SER A 574 -9.50 29.14 -11.73
CA SER A 574 -8.98 29.91 -10.57
C SER A 574 -9.97 30.98 -10.12
N GLU A 575 -10.63 31.69 -11.04
CA GLU A 575 -11.65 32.69 -10.76
C GLU A 575 -12.91 32.04 -10.12
N ALA A 576 -13.35 30.89 -10.63
CA ALA A 576 -14.47 30.12 -10.05
C ALA A 576 -14.18 29.67 -8.61
N LEU A 577 -12.99 29.13 -8.35
CA LEU A 577 -12.58 28.70 -7.00
C LEU A 577 -12.48 29.89 -6.01
N LEU A 578 -12.06 31.06 -6.47
CA LEU A 578 -11.99 32.27 -5.64
C LEU A 578 -13.38 32.86 -5.34
N GLN A 579 -14.33 32.76 -6.27
CA GLN A 579 -15.69 33.24 -6.10
C GLN A 579 -16.50 32.31 -5.20
N ASP A 580 -16.55 31.06 -5.56
CA ASP A 580 -17.27 30.01 -4.81
C ASP A 580 -16.68 28.62 -5.13
N PHE A 581 -15.77 28.16 -4.26
CA PHE A 581 -15.13 26.86 -4.43
C PHE A 581 -16.09 25.65 -4.28
N SER A 582 -17.31 25.87 -3.73
CA SER A 582 -18.29 24.80 -3.55
C SER A 582 -18.87 24.27 -4.87
N GLN A 583 -18.76 25.05 -5.97
CA GLN A 583 -19.17 24.63 -7.32
C GLN A 583 -18.35 23.45 -7.86
N ILE A 584 -17.13 23.25 -7.35
CA ILE A 584 -16.25 22.16 -7.73
C ILE A 584 -16.12 21.20 -6.56
N SER A 585 -16.36 19.91 -6.80
CA SER A 585 -16.32 18.87 -5.76
C SER A 585 -14.97 18.82 -5.05
N GLU A 586 -14.97 18.34 -3.81
CA GLU A 586 -13.79 18.20 -2.95
C GLU A 586 -12.64 17.43 -3.62
N LEU A 587 -12.94 16.26 -4.21
CA LEU A 587 -11.93 15.44 -4.88
C LEU A 587 -11.38 16.10 -6.13
N SER A 588 -12.21 16.81 -6.88
CA SER A 588 -11.79 17.57 -8.06
C SER A 588 -10.91 18.77 -7.67
N ARG A 589 -11.21 19.48 -6.57
CA ARG A 589 -10.35 20.55 -6.05
C ARG A 589 -8.99 20.02 -5.61
N ALA A 590 -8.96 18.89 -4.89
CA ALA A 590 -7.72 18.22 -4.50
C ALA A 590 -6.88 17.81 -5.72
N GLN A 591 -7.52 17.26 -6.76
CA GLN A 591 -6.85 16.94 -8.02
C GLN A 591 -6.29 18.17 -8.72
N LEU A 592 -7.05 19.26 -8.84
CA LEU A 592 -6.58 20.49 -9.48
C LEU A 592 -5.32 21.04 -8.79
N VAL A 593 -5.31 21.05 -7.46
CA VAL A 593 -4.14 21.46 -6.66
C VAL A 593 -2.94 20.53 -6.90
N ASP A 594 -3.16 19.21 -6.90
CA ASP A 594 -2.10 18.24 -7.16
C ASP A 594 -1.56 18.35 -8.59
N ASP A 595 -2.44 18.43 -9.58
CA ASP A 595 -2.04 18.53 -10.99
C ASP A 595 -1.26 19.84 -11.24
N ALA A 596 -1.77 20.99 -10.80
CA ALA A 596 -1.12 22.28 -10.99
C ALA A 596 0.30 22.32 -10.38
N LEU A 597 0.46 21.87 -9.11
CA LEU A 597 1.75 21.86 -8.42
C LEU A 597 2.76 20.91 -9.07
N ASN A 598 2.32 19.73 -9.55
CA ASN A 598 3.21 18.78 -10.21
C ASN A 598 3.52 19.16 -11.67
N LEU A 599 2.60 19.80 -12.39
CA LEU A 599 2.86 20.36 -13.73
C LEU A 599 3.87 21.51 -13.66
N ALA A 600 3.79 22.35 -12.63
CA ALA A 600 4.82 23.36 -12.39
C ALA A 600 6.15 22.76 -11.97
N TRP A 601 6.13 21.70 -11.14
CA TRP A 601 7.35 20.97 -10.79
C TRP A 601 8.07 20.44 -12.03
N SER A 602 7.34 19.91 -13.01
CA SER A 602 7.91 19.40 -14.27
C SER A 602 8.20 20.51 -15.31
N GLY A 603 7.91 21.77 -14.99
CA GLY A 603 8.12 22.92 -15.89
C GLY A 603 7.13 23.02 -17.05
N GLN A 604 5.96 22.36 -16.95
CA GLN A 604 4.90 22.39 -17.97
C GLN A 604 3.84 23.49 -17.70
N LEU A 605 3.78 24.00 -16.47
CA LEU A 605 2.87 25.07 -16.06
C LEU A 605 3.65 26.14 -15.28
N PRO A 606 3.54 27.45 -15.62
CA PRO A 606 4.21 28.51 -14.87
C PRO A 606 3.70 28.63 -13.44
N TYR A 607 4.60 28.85 -12.46
CA TYR A 607 4.21 29.04 -11.05
C TYR A 607 3.24 30.18 -10.81
N LYS A 608 3.25 31.24 -11.65
CA LYS A 608 2.25 32.32 -11.58
C LYS A 608 0.81 31.76 -11.65
N VAL A 609 0.55 30.82 -12.54
CA VAL A 609 -0.78 30.18 -12.68
C VAL A 609 -1.11 29.36 -11.45
N VAL A 610 -0.16 28.56 -10.97
CA VAL A 610 -0.35 27.71 -9.79
C VAL A 610 -0.66 28.55 -8.55
N LEU A 611 0.11 29.61 -8.31
CA LEU A 611 -0.09 30.48 -7.15
C LEU A 611 -1.44 31.22 -7.22
N SER A 612 -1.90 31.57 -8.43
CA SER A 612 -3.25 32.13 -8.63
C SER A 612 -4.33 31.09 -8.29
N LEU A 613 -4.15 29.84 -8.72
CA LEU A 613 -5.07 28.76 -8.43
C LEU A 613 -5.18 28.49 -6.92
N ILE A 614 -4.04 28.31 -6.23
CA ILE A 614 -4.05 27.91 -4.81
C ILE A 614 -4.41 29.05 -3.84
N LYS A 615 -4.59 30.26 -4.31
CA LYS A 615 -4.98 31.42 -3.48
C LYS A 615 -6.28 31.20 -2.72
N TYR A 616 -7.25 30.46 -3.30
CA TYR A 616 -8.53 30.14 -2.65
C TYR A 616 -8.36 29.25 -1.39
N LEU A 617 -7.23 28.55 -1.25
CA LEU A 617 -6.96 27.69 -0.08
C LEU A 617 -7.06 28.45 1.24
N SER A 618 -6.88 29.80 1.23
CA SER A 618 -7.12 30.61 2.43
C SER A 618 -8.54 30.48 3.01
N ASN A 619 -9.51 30.06 2.19
CA ASN A 619 -10.92 29.86 2.56
C ASN A 619 -11.33 28.38 2.52
N GLU A 620 -10.45 27.47 2.11
CA GLU A 620 -10.74 26.03 1.99
C GLU A 620 -10.97 25.39 3.35
N THR A 621 -12.01 24.57 3.43
CA THR A 621 -12.43 23.88 4.66
C THR A 621 -12.22 22.36 4.62
N SER A 622 -11.87 21.80 3.46
CA SER A 622 -11.66 20.37 3.29
C SER A 622 -10.28 19.94 3.78
N ILE A 623 -10.28 18.93 4.68
CA ILE A 623 -9.06 18.27 5.15
C ILE A 623 -8.33 17.60 3.98
N ALA A 624 -9.04 16.95 3.08
CA ALA A 624 -8.47 16.22 1.96
C ALA A 624 -7.75 17.13 0.96
N VAL A 625 -8.31 18.30 0.66
CA VAL A 625 -7.68 19.32 -0.19
C VAL A 625 -6.42 19.87 0.47
N TRP A 626 -6.49 20.20 1.77
CA TRP A 626 -5.34 20.69 2.50
C TRP A 626 -4.23 19.64 2.64
N GLN A 627 -4.54 18.38 2.90
CA GLN A 627 -3.53 17.30 2.94
C GLN A 627 -2.81 17.17 1.59
N THR A 628 -3.55 17.28 0.48
CA THR A 628 -2.98 17.23 -0.88
C THR A 628 -2.07 18.45 -1.13
N ALA A 629 -2.54 19.64 -0.78
CA ALA A 629 -1.75 20.87 -0.90
C ALA A 629 -0.47 20.80 -0.06
N VAL A 630 -0.58 20.40 1.21
CA VAL A 630 0.55 20.29 2.14
C VAL A 630 1.60 19.31 1.63
N THR A 631 1.21 18.14 1.13
CA THR A 631 2.14 17.15 0.59
C THR A 631 3.03 17.73 -0.52
N ASN A 632 2.44 18.50 -1.42
CA ASN A 632 3.17 19.13 -2.53
C ASN A 632 3.96 20.39 -2.08
N LEU A 633 3.41 21.21 -1.19
CA LEU A 633 4.07 22.42 -0.67
C LEU A 633 5.25 22.09 0.24
N GLU A 634 5.18 21.02 1.04
CA GLU A 634 6.31 20.53 1.83
C GLU A 634 7.46 20.02 0.95
N LYS A 635 7.16 19.46 -0.22
CA LYS A 635 8.17 19.10 -1.22
C LYS A 635 8.91 20.37 -1.72
N LEU A 636 8.18 21.45 -2.02
CA LEU A 636 8.77 22.75 -2.36
C LEU A 636 9.57 23.31 -1.18
N GLN A 637 9.02 23.32 0.02
CA GLN A 637 9.71 23.78 1.23
C GLN A 637 11.06 23.07 1.42
N SER A 638 11.06 21.75 1.24
CA SER A 638 12.27 20.94 1.47
C SER A 638 13.43 21.31 0.55
N ILE A 639 13.14 21.79 -0.68
CA ILE A 639 14.17 22.23 -1.62
C ILE A 639 14.53 23.72 -1.44
N MET A 640 13.54 24.54 -1.01
CA MET A 640 13.75 25.97 -0.76
C MET A 640 14.54 26.23 0.52
N ARG A 641 14.43 25.38 1.54
CA ARG A 641 14.96 25.58 2.90
C ARG A 641 16.44 25.96 2.96
N MET A 642 17.25 25.42 2.05
CA MET A 642 18.70 25.69 1.98
C MET A 642 19.02 26.74 0.89
N SER A 643 18.09 27.65 0.59
CA SER A 643 18.27 28.70 -0.41
C SER A 643 17.96 30.09 0.18
N THR A 644 18.53 31.12 -0.42
CA THR A 644 18.26 32.53 -0.05
C THR A 644 16.78 32.88 -0.21
N GLY A 645 16.08 32.27 -1.16
CA GLY A 645 14.64 32.45 -1.38
C GLY A 645 13.72 31.87 -0.33
N TYR A 646 14.24 31.10 0.63
CA TYR A 646 13.40 30.44 1.64
C TYR A 646 12.63 31.43 2.52
N ARG A 647 13.24 32.58 2.84
CA ARG A 647 12.59 33.64 3.64
C ARG A 647 11.33 34.18 2.94
N ILE A 648 11.42 34.37 1.64
CA ILE A 648 10.32 34.83 0.78
C ILE A 648 9.24 33.75 0.69
N PHE A 649 9.63 32.50 0.50
CA PHE A 649 8.71 31.37 0.48
C PHE A 649 7.96 31.23 1.82
N LYS A 650 8.63 31.38 2.97
CA LYS A 650 7.96 31.38 4.28
C LYS A 650 6.91 32.48 4.41
N LEU A 651 7.22 33.67 3.93
CA LEU A 651 6.29 34.81 3.96
C LEU A 651 5.04 34.51 3.13
N PHE A 652 5.21 33.97 1.90
CA PHE A 652 4.11 33.57 1.06
C PHE A 652 3.23 32.51 1.76
N MET A 653 3.83 31.48 2.34
CA MET A 653 3.12 30.43 3.06
C MET A 653 2.34 30.96 4.27
N ARG A 654 2.91 31.94 4.99
CA ARG A 654 2.23 32.60 6.12
C ARG A 654 0.98 33.32 5.64
N ILE A 655 1.08 34.13 4.56
CA ILE A 655 -0.06 34.84 3.96
C ILE A 655 -1.16 33.88 3.53
N LEU A 656 -0.81 32.71 2.99
CA LEU A 656 -1.75 31.69 2.54
C LEU A 656 -2.49 31.02 3.70
N ILE A 657 -1.78 30.74 4.81
CA ILE A 657 -2.27 29.87 5.90
C ILE A 657 -2.98 30.69 6.99
N GLU A 658 -2.52 31.89 7.25
CA GLU A 658 -3.00 32.71 8.39
C GLU A 658 -4.52 32.93 8.42
N PRO A 659 -5.23 33.19 7.30
CA PRO A 659 -6.70 33.33 7.33
C PRO A 659 -7.40 32.05 7.78
N SER A 660 -7.03 30.89 7.21
CA SER A 660 -7.61 29.59 7.57
C SER A 660 -7.27 29.20 9.02
N PHE A 661 -6.03 29.50 9.47
CA PHE A 661 -5.63 29.30 10.86
C PHE A 661 -6.51 30.12 11.82
N LYS A 662 -6.68 31.43 11.57
CA LYS A 662 -7.50 32.31 12.44
C LYS A 662 -8.96 31.91 12.48
N ALA A 663 -9.51 31.41 11.39
CA ALA A 663 -10.88 30.89 11.32
C ALA A 663 -11.08 29.61 12.16
N ASN A 664 -10.07 28.76 12.29
CA ASN A 664 -10.14 27.46 12.99
C ASN A 664 -9.46 27.46 14.37
N PHE A 665 -8.78 28.54 14.76
CA PHE A 665 -8.01 28.62 15.99
C PHE A 665 -8.83 29.15 17.16
N LYS A 666 -8.82 28.40 18.27
CA LYS A 666 -9.36 28.84 19.58
C LYS A 666 -8.21 28.85 20.59
N PRO A 667 -7.82 30.02 21.16
CA PRO A 667 -6.75 30.09 22.16
C PRO A 667 -7.04 29.22 23.37
N SER A 668 -5.99 28.57 23.89
CA SER A 668 -6.08 27.72 25.10
C SER A 668 -6.33 28.53 26.39
N SER A 669 -6.02 29.82 26.38
CA SER A 669 -6.27 30.76 27.49
C SER A 669 -7.64 31.40 27.33
N GLY A 670 -8.67 30.85 28.00
CA GLY A 670 -9.99 31.41 28.01
C GLY A 670 -10.06 32.82 28.63
N LYS A 671 -10.01 33.86 27.80
CA LYS A 671 -10.70 35.13 28.03
C LYS A 671 -11.61 35.37 26.84
N ALA A 672 -12.92 35.18 27.07
CA ALA A 672 -13.93 35.56 26.11
C ALA A 672 -13.76 37.05 25.78
N ARG A 673 -13.48 37.34 24.52
CA ARG A 673 -13.67 38.70 24.01
C ARG A 673 -15.16 39.00 24.00
N THR A 674 -15.61 39.73 24.99
CA THR A 674 -16.84 40.53 24.88
C THR A 674 -16.53 41.68 23.95
N ASP A 675 -16.96 41.59 22.71
CA ASP A 675 -17.20 42.76 21.89
C ASP A 675 -18.26 42.49 20.83
N ALA A 676 -19.34 43.19 21.05
CA ALA A 676 -20.32 43.78 20.12
C ALA A 676 -21.12 42.86 19.17
N ALA A 677 -22.36 42.74 19.56
CA ALA A 677 -23.53 42.38 18.79
C ALA A 677 -23.60 42.90 17.36
N SER A 678 -23.81 42.04 16.38
CA SER A 678 -24.79 42.30 15.34
C SER A 678 -25.67 41.06 15.18
N LYS A 679 -26.92 41.25 15.52
CA LYS A 679 -28.01 40.30 15.34
C LYS A 679 -28.25 40.12 13.84
N THR A 680 -28.06 38.89 13.37
CA THR A 680 -28.80 38.38 12.24
C THR A 680 -29.16 36.93 12.58
N THR A 681 -30.42 36.76 12.80
CA THR A 681 -31.12 35.49 13.04
C THR A 681 -31.09 34.66 11.77
N THR A 682 -30.34 33.56 11.79
CA THR A 682 -30.62 32.36 10.98
C THR A 682 -30.32 31.15 11.84
N SER A 683 -31.26 30.26 11.94
CA SER A 683 -31.29 29.02 12.72
C SER A 683 -30.02 28.18 12.52
N PRO A 684 -29.47 27.60 13.60
CA PRO A 684 -28.36 26.65 13.45
C PRO A 684 -28.90 25.31 12.97
N ASP A 685 -28.70 25.01 11.70
CA ASP A 685 -28.74 23.65 11.23
C ASP A 685 -27.77 22.81 12.07
N LYS A 686 -28.29 21.74 12.62
CA LYS A 686 -27.52 20.71 13.30
C LYS A 686 -26.52 20.10 12.33
N GLN A 687 -25.37 20.74 12.15
CA GLN A 687 -24.22 20.05 11.58
C GLN A 687 -23.83 18.92 12.54
N SER A 688 -24.18 17.72 12.11
CA SER A 688 -23.79 16.46 12.70
C SER A 688 -22.30 16.54 13.09
N LYS A 689 -22.01 16.29 14.38
CA LYS A 689 -20.69 15.82 14.81
C LYS A 689 -20.42 14.54 14.04
N ALA A 690 -19.81 14.67 12.85
CA ALA A 690 -19.18 13.55 12.20
C ALA A 690 -18.12 13.05 13.19
N SER A 691 -18.31 11.87 13.73
CA SER A 691 -17.31 11.17 14.53
C SER A 691 -16.14 10.87 13.59
N THR A 692 -15.19 11.82 13.48
CA THR A 692 -13.86 11.52 12.99
C THR A 692 -13.33 10.41 13.89
N GLY A 693 -12.92 9.30 13.32
CA GLY A 693 -12.27 8.25 14.07
C GLY A 693 -11.11 8.85 14.88
N PRO A 694 -10.74 8.31 16.02
CA PRO A 694 -9.78 8.90 16.97
C PRO A 694 -8.40 9.22 16.38
N ASP A 695 -8.14 8.92 15.12
CA ASP A 695 -6.83 8.96 14.49
C ASP A 695 -6.71 9.80 13.20
N THR A 696 -7.78 10.46 12.73
CA THR A 696 -7.69 11.39 11.59
C THR A 696 -7.30 12.79 12.06
N PRO A 697 -6.24 13.41 11.46
CA PRO A 697 -5.88 14.78 11.84
C PRO A 697 -7.05 15.73 11.53
N SER A 698 -7.38 16.58 12.47
CA SER A 698 -8.39 17.63 12.27
C SER A 698 -7.84 18.75 11.37
N LEU A 699 -8.72 19.51 10.72
CA LEU A 699 -8.29 20.70 9.97
C LEU A 699 -7.60 21.70 10.90
N SER A 700 -8.10 21.86 12.13
CA SER A 700 -7.48 22.73 13.13
C SER A 700 -6.06 22.30 13.49
N GLY A 701 -5.82 20.99 13.65
CA GLY A 701 -4.49 20.42 13.90
C GLY A 701 -3.52 20.65 12.73
N ILE A 702 -3.98 20.46 11.48
CA ILE A 702 -3.18 20.74 10.28
C ILE A 702 -2.83 22.24 10.23
N MET A 703 -3.81 23.11 10.43
CA MET A 703 -3.60 24.58 10.40
C MET A 703 -2.68 25.04 11.52
N TYR A 704 -2.81 24.51 12.74
CA TYR A 704 -1.93 24.83 13.86
C TYR A 704 -0.48 24.45 13.56
N ARG A 705 -0.25 23.24 13.04
CA ARG A 705 1.07 22.79 12.65
C ARG A 705 1.71 23.71 11.61
N LEU A 706 0.98 24.03 10.56
CA LEU A 706 1.46 24.92 9.49
C LEU A 706 1.69 26.35 9.98
N ALA A 707 0.78 26.89 10.78
CA ALA A 707 0.90 28.24 11.32
C ALA A 707 2.17 28.39 12.21
N CYS A 708 2.42 27.43 13.10
CA CYS A 708 3.66 27.43 13.88
C CYS A 708 4.91 27.23 13.01
N GLN A 709 4.85 26.38 11.99
CA GLN A 709 5.94 26.10 11.06
C GLN A 709 6.35 27.34 10.26
N TYR A 710 5.37 28.15 9.83
CA TYR A 710 5.60 29.38 9.07
C TYR A 710 5.54 30.67 9.93
N GLU A 711 5.70 30.49 11.24
CA GLU A 711 5.95 31.57 12.20
C GLU A 711 4.79 32.58 12.33
N VAL A 712 3.54 32.09 12.32
CA VAL A 712 2.37 32.91 12.70
C VAL A 712 2.45 33.21 14.20
N LYS A 713 2.45 34.50 14.57
CA LYS A 713 2.75 34.98 15.91
C LYS A 713 1.84 34.36 16.99
N GLU A 714 0.55 34.31 16.74
CA GLU A 714 -0.45 33.78 17.66
C GLU A 714 -0.20 32.29 17.96
N CYS A 715 0.14 31.49 16.93
CA CYS A 715 0.50 30.10 17.11
C CYS A 715 1.76 29.90 17.94
N LEU A 716 2.80 30.71 17.67
CA LEU A 716 4.06 30.63 18.42
C LEU A 716 3.87 30.96 19.90
N THR A 717 3.03 31.95 20.21
CA THR A 717 2.73 32.35 21.60
C THR A 717 1.93 31.27 22.34
N ASP A 718 0.88 30.74 21.71
CA ASP A 718 0.06 29.68 22.28
C ASP A 718 0.87 28.39 22.49
N ALA A 719 1.68 27.98 21.50
CA ALA A 719 2.53 26.81 21.61
C ALA A 719 3.54 26.94 22.76
N GLN A 720 4.13 28.15 22.96
CA GLN A 720 5.05 28.38 24.05
C GLN A 720 4.36 28.30 25.42
N GLN A 721 3.12 28.81 25.56
CA GLN A 721 2.34 28.72 26.79
C GLN A 721 1.97 27.27 27.10
N GLN A 722 1.49 26.49 26.11
CA GLN A 722 1.18 25.08 26.30
C GLN A 722 2.42 24.26 26.64
N PHE A 723 3.57 24.56 26.03
CA PHE A 723 4.84 23.91 26.35
C PHE A 723 5.26 24.16 27.79
N GLN A 724 5.27 25.43 28.25
CA GLN A 724 5.63 25.76 29.61
C GLN A 724 4.74 25.01 30.61
N LYS A 725 3.42 25.05 30.42
CA LYS A 725 2.48 24.31 31.27
C LYS A 725 2.78 22.80 31.31
N ALA A 726 3.14 22.19 30.18
CA ALA A 726 3.48 20.76 30.14
C ALA A 726 4.79 20.46 30.91
N MET A 727 5.78 21.36 30.83
CA MET A 727 7.06 21.21 31.56
C MET A 727 6.86 21.40 33.07
N ASP A 728 6.06 22.39 33.48
CA ASP A 728 5.73 22.61 34.90
C ASP A 728 4.99 21.38 35.51
N GLN A 729 4.20 20.66 34.71
CA GLN A 729 3.47 19.44 35.10
C GLN A 729 4.27 18.16 34.92
N ASN A 730 5.47 18.22 34.36
CA ASN A 730 6.28 17.06 33.92
C ASN A 730 5.44 16.02 33.12
N SER A 731 4.52 16.52 32.29
CA SER A 731 3.59 15.66 31.52
C SER A 731 3.09 16.33 30.25
N THR A 732 3.03 15.56 29.17
CA THR A 732 2.45 16.01 27.91
C THR A 732 0.93 15.82 27.82
N SER A 733 0.30 15.26 28.84
CA SER A 733 -1.14 14.91 28.83
C SER A 733 -2.08 16.12 28.71
N SER A 734 -1.64 17.30 29.13
CA SER A 734 -2.39 18.57 28.99
C SER A 734 -2.42 19.11 27.56
N ILE A 735 -1.56 18.61 26.66
CA ILE A 735 -1.50 19.02 25.26
C ILE A 735 -2.34 18.05 24.42
N PRO A 736 -3.29 18.53 23.60
CA PRO A 736 -4.00 17.66 22.65
C PRO A 736 -3.02 16.85 21.81
N GLU A 737 -3.29 15.56 21.60
CA GLU A 737 -2.35 14.63 20.97
C GLU A 737 -1.88 15.10 19.59
N GLU A 738 -2.80 15.63 18.76
CA GLU A 738 -2.50 16.14 17.43
C GLU A 738 -1.59 17.39 17.42
N LEU A 739 -1.50 18.13 18.52
CA LEU A 739 -0.67 19.33 18.66
C LEU A 739 0.67 19.06 19.35
N ARG A 740 0.82 17.91 20.01
CA ARG A 740 1.96 17.58 20.88
C ARG A 740 3.31 17.78 20.19
N GLU A 741 3.50 17.20 19.00
CA GLU A 741 4.77 17.34 18.25
C GLU A 741 5.09 18.80 17.96
N THR A 742 4.09 19.59 17.53
CA THR A 742 4.28 21.01 17.19
C THR A 742 4.63 21.86 18.42
N VAL A 743 3.92 21.65 19.52
CA VAL A 743 4.13 22.37 20.79
C VAL A 743 5.51 22.03 21.38
N LEU A 744 5.85 20.74 21.47
CA LEU A 744 7.14 20.30 21.99
C LEU A 744 8.31 20.76 21.11
N CYS A 745 8.16 20.66 19.78
CA CYS A 745 9.17 21.14 18.83
C CYS A 745 9.43 22.65 19.00
N ARG A 746 8.37 23.45 19.16
CA ARG A 746 8.52 24.88 19.43
C ARG A 746 9.25 25.15 20.75
N GLY A 747 8.82 24.47 21.82
CA GLY A 747 9.43 24.61 23.13
C GLY A 747 10.91 24.23 23.19
N ILE A 748 11.27 23.12 22.55
CA ILE A 748 12.68 22.65 22.46
C ILE A 748 13.53 23.63 21.65
N ARG A 749 13.00 24.18 20.55
CA ARG A 749 13.73 25.14 19.70
C ARG A 749 14.07 26.45 20.42
N THR A 750 13.24 26.90 21.34
CA THR A 750 13.40 28.18 22.07
C THR A 750 13.74 28.01 23.53
N GLY A 751 13.72 26.78 24.02
CA GLY A 751 13.97 26.44 25.40
C GLY A 751 15.46 26.31 25.75
N LEU A 752 15.70 25.99 27.00
CA LEU A 752 17.04 25.72 27.54
C LEU A 752 17.35 24.21 27.48
N GLU A 753 18.61 23.86 27.73
CA GLU A 753 19.11 22.48 27.73
C GLU A 753 18.25 21.53 28.58
N TYR A 754 17.85 21.97 29.78
CA TYR A 754 17.06 21.11 30.67
C TYR A 754 15.70 20.71 30.09
N HIS A 755 15.07 21.52 29.24
CA HIS A 755 13.83 21.18 28.56
C HIS A 755 14.03 20.02 27.59
N TRP A 756 15.15 19.99 26.86
CA TRP A 756 15.48 18.88 25.99
C TRP A 756 15.70 17.59 26.79
N LEU A 757 16.37 17.71 27.96
CA LEU A 757 16.60 16.59 28.87
C LEU A 757 15.29 16.06 29.46
N MET A 758 14.34 16.92 29.84
CA MET A 758 13.02 16.49 30.33
C MET A 758 12.26 15.72 29.23
N VAL A 759 12.20 16.23 28.02
CA VAL A 759 11.50 15.54 26.90
C VAL A 759 12.22 14.23 26.55
N ARG A 760 13.56 14.16 26.66
CA ARG A 760 14.32 12.91 26.53
C ARG A 760 13.87 11.88 27.56
N ASP A 761 13.74 12.28 28.82
CA ASP A 761 13.36 11.36 29.90
C ASP A 761 11.92 10.86 29.70
N MET A 762 11.01 11.75 29.30
CA MET A 762 9.65 11.35 28.87
C MET A 762 9.69 10.34 27.69
N PHE A 763 10.64 10.47 26.74
CA PHE A 763 10.78 9.51 25.64
C PHE A 763 11.19 8.13 26.15
N PHE A 764 12.09 8.03 27.12
CA PHE A 764 12.50 6.74 27.68
C PHE A 764 11.38 6.11 28.53
N GLU A 765 10.57 6.90 29.22
CA GLU A 765 9.44 6.45 30.03
C GLU A 765 8.21 6.07 29.19
N ALA A 766 8.07 6.61 27.98
CA ALA A 766 6.94 6.35 27.11
C ALA A 766 6.83 4.85 26.75
N VAL A 767 5.66 4.27 26.94
CA VAL A 767 5.37 2.87 26.60
C VAL A 767 4.84 2.74 25.16
N LYS A 768 4.02 3.69 24.72
CA LYS A 768 3.36 3.65 23.42
C LYS A 768 4.33 4.09 22.31
N GLU A 769 4.50 3.27 21.27
CA GLU A 769 5.41 3.56 20.14
C GLU A 769 5.04 4.87 19.41
N LYS A 770 3.74 5.19 19.30
CA LYS A 770 3.26 6.45 18.75
C LYS A 770 3.78 7.65 19.54
N GLU A 771 3.71 7.60 20.86
CA GLU A 771 4.18 8.66 21.73
C GLU A 771 5.70 8.78 21.67
N LYS A 772 6.41 7.65 21.65
CA LYS A 772 7.87 7.63 21.40
C LYS A 772 8.21 8.33 20.09
N GLY A 773 7.47 8.08 19.02
CA GLY A 773 7.67 8.74 17.73
C GLY A 773 7.49 10.26 17.80
N ILE A 774 6.44 10.75 18.46
CA ILE A 774 6.18 12.19 18.67
C ILE A 774 7.31 12.83 19.46
N LEU A 775 7.70 12.24 20.58
CA LEU A 775 8.76 12.77 21.43
C LEU A 775 10.13 12.77 20.72
N LEU A 776 10.44 11.70 19.99
CA LEU A 776 11.68 11.57 19.20
C LEU A 776 11.76 12.62 18.09
N ASN A 777 10.67 12.84 17.35
CA ASN A 777 10.59 13.88 16.34
C ASN A 777 10.77 15.28 16.96
N SER A 778 10.16 15.51 18.13
CA SER A 778 10.26 16.78 18.83
C SER A 778 11.68 17.07 19.28
N LEU A 779 12.41 16.07 19.79
CA LEU A 779 13.83 16.19 20.20
C LEU A 779 14.73 16.64 19.05
N SER A 780 14.39 16.29 17.79
CA SER A 780 15.15 16.73 16.61
C SER A 780 15.05 18.23 16.31
N CYS A 781 14.10 18.92 16.93
CA CYS A 781 13.92 20.37 16.76
C CYS A 781 14.95 21.23 17.52
N THR A 782 15.87 20.62 18.25
CA THR A 782 16.94 21.30 18.98
C THR A 782 17.82 22.16 18.06
N THR A 783 18.32 23.26 18.59
CA THR A 783 19.37 24.10 17.99
C THR A 783 20.77 23.81 18.58
N GLU A 784 20.85 22.91 19.56
CA GLU A 784 22.06 22.53 20.24
C GLU A 784 22.81 21.40 19.52
N TYR A 785 24.08 21.65 19.17
CA TYR A 785 24.90 20.70 18.41
C TYR A 785 25.11 19.37 19.15
N TRP A 786 25.43 19.42 20.46
CA TRP A 786 25.67 18.24 21.28
C TRP A 786 24.41 17.33 21.37
N ALA A 787 23.22 17.96 21.48
CA ALA A 787 21.94 17.23 21.55
C ALA A 787 21.62 16.55 20.22
N MET A 788 21.92 17.21 19.09
CA MET A 788 21.75 16.64 17.76
C MET A 788 22.69 15.45 17.53
N GLN A 789 23.96 15.55 17.92
CA GLN A 789 24.90 14.42 17.83
C GLN A 789 24.48 13.24 18.70
N LYS A 790 24.04 13.52 19.94
CA LYS A 790 23.54 12.48 20.85
C LYS A 790 22.32 11.75 20.27
N LEU A 791 21.40 12.51 19.69
CA LEU A 791 20.20 11.98 19.04
C LEU A 791 20.53 11.08 17.84
N LEU A 792 21.46 11.51 16.96
CA LEU A 792 21.94 10.71 15.84
C LEU A 792 22.62 9.41 16.28
N GLY A 793 23.38 9.45 17.38
CA GLY A 793 24.00 8.25 17.96
C GLY A 793 22.99 7.16 18.32
N TRP A 794 21.75 7.53 18.67
CA TRP A 794 20.68 6.57 18.98
C TRP A 794 20.16 5.81 17.73
N ALA A 795 20.46 6.28 16.53
CA ALA A 795 20.07 5.58 15.29
C ALA A 795 20.65 4.16 15.19
N PHE A 796 21.70 3.86 15.97
CA PHE A 796 22.33 2.54 16.05
C PHE A 796 22.13 1.84 17.40
N ASP A 797 21.46 2.46 18.34
CA ASP A 797 21.17 1.91 19.67
C ASP A 797 19.71 1.44 19.70
N PHE A 798 19.48 0.21 19.26
CA PHE A 798 18.12 -0.34 19.11
C PHE A 798 17.43 -0.66 20.44
N ASP A 799 18.18 -0.64 21.55
CA ASP A 799 17.61 -0.73 22.90
C ASP A 799 16.97 0.61 23.31
N LYS A 800 17.53 1.73 22.86
CA LYS A 800 16.98 3.08 23.09
C LYS A 800 15.93 3.47 22.06
N VAL A 801 16.22 3.30 20.78
CA VAL A 801 15.33 3.65 19.66
C VAL A 801 15.04 2.40 18.88
N PRO A 802 13.82 1.87 18.94
CA PRO A 802 13.41 0.73 18.12
C PRO A 802 13.77 0.92 16.66
N LYS A 803 14.22 -0.13 15.98
CA LYS A 803 14.66 -0.10 14.58
C LYS A 803 13.58 0.46 13.65
N THR A 804 12.32 0.28 14.00
CA THR A 804 11.13 0.81 13.28
C THR A 804 11.10 2.34 13.26
N LEU A 805 11.62 3.00 14.31
CA LEU A 805 11.65 4.46 14.43
C LEU A 805 12.89 5.11 13.82
N THR A 806 13.93 4.35 13.42
CA THR A 806 15.21 4.89 12.93
C THR A 806 15.03 5.78 11.70
N VAL A 807 14.22 5.35 10.71
CA VAL A 807 13.94 6.15 9.50
C VAL A 807 13.21 7.44 9.84
N GLY A 808 12.26 7.38 10.78
CA GLY A 808 11.54 8.54 11.31
C GLY A 808 12.49 9.55 11.96
N LEU A 809 13.35 9.08 12.85
CA LEU A 809 14.40 9.87 13.49
C LEU A 809 15.29 10.61 12.48
N LEU A 810 15.88 9.87 11.54
CA LEU A 810 16.77 10.45 10.53
C LEU A 810 16.02 11.46 9.64
N THR A 811 14.75 11.17 9.31
CA THR A 811 13.91 12.10 8.56
C THR A 811 13.65 13.38 9.34
N ALA A 812 13.32 13.28 10.62
CA ALA A 812 13.08 14.44 11.48
C ALA A 812 14.35 15.29 11.64
N VAL A 813 15.50 14.66 11.86
CA VAL A 813 16.82 15.33 11.91
C VAL A 813 17.09 16.08 10.61
N MET A 814 17.02 15.41 9.46
CA MET A 814 17.34 15.98 8.15
C MET A 814 16.36 17.10 7.71
N ARG A 815 15.23 17.25 8.40
CA ARG A 815 14.29 18.38 8.22
C ARG A 815 14.73 19.68 8.88
N THR A 816 15.71 19.66 9.78
CA THR A 816 16.21 20.88 10.45
C THR A 816 17.47 21.40 9.78
N SER A 817 17.78 22.70 9.92
CA SER A 817 18.98 23.27 9.31
C SER A 817 20.27 22.73 9.99
N LEU A 818 20.29 22.67 11.32
CA LEU A 818 21.41 22.08 12.06
C LEU A 818 21.56 20.58 11.71
N GLY A 819 20.45 19.83 11.75
CA GLY A 819 20.44 18.41 11.46
C GLY A 819 20.90 18.06 10.06
N PHE A 820 20.68 18.94 9.08
CA PHE A 820 21.19 18.74 7.72
C PHE A 820 22.72 18.65 7.69
N TYR A 821 23.43 19.61 8.33
CA TYR A 821 24.89 19.59 8.37
C TYR A 821 25.44 18.46 9.23
N VAL A 822 24.92 18.33 10.44
CA VAL A 822 25.39 17.29 11.39
C VAL A 822 25.06 15.90 10.88
N GLY A 823 23.87 15.73 10.24
CA GLY A 823 23.45 14.45 9.68
C GLY A 823 24.29 14.02 8.48
N ASN A 824 24.64 14.92 7.56
CA ASN A 824 25.51 14.60 6.43
C ASN A 824 26.90 14.18 6.90
N GLN A 825 27.49 14.88 7.86
CA GLN A 825 28.75 14.47 8.46
C GLN A 825 28.64 13.10 9.13
N PHE A 826 27.56 12.88 9.90
CA PHE A 826 27.29 11.60 10.54
C PHE A 826 27.17 10.45 9.54
N LEU A 827 26.54 10.69 8.37
CA LEU A 827 26.44 9.68 7.30
C LEU A 827 27.82 9.28 6.77
N VAL A 828 28.70 10.26 6.51
CA VAL A 828 30.05 10.01 6.00
C VAL A 828 30.86 9.21 7.03
N ASP A 829 30.83 9.62 8.30
CA ASP A 829 31.61 9.00 9.37
C ASP A 829 31.12 7.58 9.73
N LYS A 830 29.80 7.35 9.60
CA LYS A 830 29.14 6.11 10.07
C LYS A 830 28.61 5.21 8.96
N MET A 831 28.97 5.45 7.70
CA MET A 831 28.45 4.65 6.57
C MET A 831 28.74 3.15 6.70
N ASP A 832 29.87 2.77 7.26
CA ASP A 832 30.21 1.35 7.49
C ASP A 832 29.30 0.73 8.56
N GLU A 833 28.88 1.51 9.55
CA GLU A 833 27.92 1.09 10.58
C GLU A 833 26.54 0.87 9.98
N PHE A 834 26.08 1.75 9.10
CA PHE A 834 24.85 1.57 8.35
C PHE A 834 24.86 0.26 7.55
N VAL A 835 25.91 0.01 6.79
CA VAL A 835 26.05 -1.22 5.97
C VAL A 835 26.07 -2.49 6.85
N ARG A 836 26.66 -2.42 8.05
CA ARG A 836 26.76 -3.56 8.96
C ARG A 836 25.42 -3.86 9.66
N ARG A 837 24.65 -2.84 10.06
CA ARG A 837 23.44 -3.00 10.90
C ARG A 837 22.14 -3.13 10.15
N PHE A 838 22.10 -2.72 8.89
CA PHE A 838 20.89 -2.74 8.08
C PHE A 838 21.03 -3.66 6.86
N THR A 839 19.99 -4.40 6.56
CA THR A 839 19.91 -5.23 5.34
C THR A 839 19.89 -4.34 4.10
N SER A 840 20.20 -4.88 2.93
CA SER A 840 20.20 -4.13 1.65
C SER A 840 18.86 -3.43 1.35
N ASN A 841 17.74 -3.97 1.81
CA ASN A 841 16.41 -3.34 1.63
C ASN A 841 16.19 -2.21 2.64
N GLU A 842 16.56 -2.42 3.89
CA GLU A 842 16.46 -1.40 4.94
C GLU A 842 17.39 -0.22 4.67
N LEU A 843 18.59 -0.46 4.13
CA LEU A 843 19.56 0.58 3.76
C LEU A 843 18.97 1.62 2.81
N LYS A 844 18.13 1.21 1.85
CA LYS A 844 17.46 2.15 0.94
C LYS A 844 16.54 3.10 1.70
N SER A 845 15.79 2.56 2.67
CA SER A 845 14.88 3.36 3.50
C SER A 845 15.65 4.30 4.44
N VAL A 846 16.72 3.80 5.06
CA VAL A 846 17.55 4.54 6.01
C VAL A 846 18.39 5.63 5.33
N LEU A 847 18.81 5.44 4.06
CA LEU A 847 19.53 6.45 3.28
C LEU A 847 18.59 7.47 2.61
N SER A 848 17.31 7.16 2.47
CA SER A 848 16.32 8.05 1.83
C SER A 848 16.26 9.47 2.44
N PRO A 849 16.31 9.69 3.77
CA PRO A 849 16.34 11.02 4.35
C PRO A 849 17.50 11.89 3.85
N PHE A 850 18.70 11.32 3.71
CA PHE A 850 19.89 12.02 3.22
C PHE A 850 19.77 12.32 1.71
N ILE A 851 19.32 11.35 0.92
CA ILE A 851 19.09 11.53 -0.52
C ILE A 851 18.06 12.63 -0.77
N ASN A 852 16.97 12.65 0.02
CA ASN A 852 15.93 13.66 -0.08
C ASN A 852 16.36 15.04 0.46
N ALA A 853 17.47 15.14 1.16
CA ALA A 853 18.01 16.40 1.66
C ALA A 853 19.02 17.07 0.70
N VAL A 854 19.53 16.35 -0.31
CA VAL A 854 20.48 16.88 -1.32
C VAL A 854 19.96 18.17 -1.98
N THR A 855 20.83 19.20 -2.04
CA THR A 855 20.49 20.51 -2.57
C THR A 855 21.46 20.99 -3.67
N THR A 856 22.66 20.43 -3.77
CA THR A 856 23.67 20.77 -4.77
C THR A 856 24.13 19.54 -5.57
N LYS A 857 24.76 19.80 -6.72
CA LYS A 857 25.31 18.72 -7.54
C LYS A 857 26.49 18.06 -6.84
N ASP A 858 27.33 18.82 -6.17
CA ASP A 858 28.51 18.32 -5.46
C ASP A 858 28.10 17.37 -4.35
N GLU A 859 27.08 17.72 -3.55
CA GLU A 859 26.49 16.82 -2.54
C GLU A 859 25.95 15.52 -3.15
N LEU A 860 25.33 15.57 -4.34
CA LEU A 860 24.87 14.38 -5.03
C LEU A 860 26.03 13.51 -5.48
N ASP A 861 27.08 14.10 -6.05
CA ASP A 861 28.25 13.38 -6.57
C ASP A 861 29.02 12.72 -5.41
N GLU A 862 29.18 13.42 -4.27
CA GLU A 862 29.79 12.89 -3.03
C GLU A 862 28.97 11.73 -2.47
N LEU A 863 27.65 11.89 -2.36
CA LEU A 863 26.75 10.84 -1.87
C LEU A 863 26.77 9.60 -2.81
N GLN A 864 26.77 9.82 -4.12
CA GLN A 864 26.88 8.76 -5.10
C GLN A 864 28.21 8.00 -4.97
N PHE A 865 29.32 8.74 -4.82
CA PHE A 865 30.64 8.16 -4.63
C PHE A 865 30.69 7.32 -3.34
N LEU A 866 30.16 7.85 -2.23
CA LEU A 866 30.13 7.16 -0.93
C LEU A 866 29.32 5.85 -1.02
N ILE A 867 28.10 5.91 -1.59
CA ILE A 867 27.22 4.75 -1.74
C ILE A 867 27.88 3.70 -2.65
N LYS A 868 28.43 4.11 -3.80
CA LYS A 868 29.08 3.20 -4.77
C LYS A 868 30.31 2.50 -4.17
N ARG A 869 31.10 3.23 -3.39
CA ARG A 869 32.29 2.69 -2.72
C ARG A 869 31.95 1.64 -1.65
N LYS A 870 30.86 1.86 -0.89
CA LYS A 870 30.51 1.04 0.26
C LYS A 870 29.51 -0.08 -0.05
N LEU A 871 28.63 0.10 -1.03
CA LEU A 871 27.61 -0.87 -1.44
C LEU A 871 27.97 -1.51 -2.78
N LYS A 872 29.04 -2.31 -2.80
CA LYS A 872 29.57 -2.99 -4.00
C LYS A 872 28.55 -3.93 -4.69
N SER A 873 27.53 -4.38 -3.99
CA SER A 873 26.49 -5.27 -4.52
C SER A 873 25.38 -4.54 -5.32
N LEU A 874 25.34 -3.20 -5.28
CA LEU A 874 24.34 -2.42 -6.03
C LEU A 874 24.73 -2.35 -7.52
N THR A 875 23.77 -2.74 -8.38
CA THR A 875 23.88 -2.51 -9.82
C THR A 875 23.82 -1.01 -10.14
N SER A 876 24.40 -0.61 -11.27
CA SER A 876 24.37 0.79 -11.73
C SER A 876 22.92 1.31 -11.87
N SER A 877 22.01 0.51 -12.41
CA SER A 877 20.59 0.86 -12.54
C SER A 877 19.89 1.03 -11.16
N SER A 878 20.21 0.16 -10.19
CA SER A 878 19.67 0.28 -8.84
C SER A 878 20.16 1.55 -8.13
N LEU A 879 21.39 1.94 -8.34
CA LEU A 879 21.95 3.19 -7.80
C LEU A 879 21.30 4.41 -8.44
N THR A 880 21.16 4.43 -9.77
CA THR A 880 20.47 5.51 -10.49
C THR A 880 19.03 5.69 -9.99
N ALA A 881 18.28 4.59 -9.88
CA ALA A 881 16.91 4.63 -9.36
C ALA A 881 16.84 5.11 -7.89
N MET A 882 17.84 4.79 -7.07
CA MET A 882 17.91 5.23 -5.68
C MET A 882 18.15 6.74 -5.57
N LEU A 883 18.97 7.31 -6.46
CA LEU A 883 19.37 8.72 -6.46
C LEU A 883 18.43 9.62 -7.32
N GLU A 884 17.47 9.04 -8.02
CA GLU A 884 16.54 9.78 -8.89
C GLU A 884 15.82 10.93 -8.15
N PRO A 885 15.33 10.77 -6.88
CA PRO A 885 14.71 11.87 -6.15
C PRO A 885 15.62 13.09 -5.97
N ALA A 886 16.90 12.88 -5.68
CA ALA A 886 17.88 13.97 -5.57
C ALA A 886 18.14 14.64 -6.92
N SER A 887 18.31 13.85 -7.99
CA SER A 887 18.49 14.35 -9.36
C SER A 887 17.29 15.20 -9.82
N ASP A 888 16.06 14.80 -9.47
CA ASP A 888 14.86 15.58 -9.77
C ASP A 888 14.83 16.95 -9.06
N ARG A 889 15.25 16.97 -7.80
CA ARG A 889 15.32 18.22 -7.02
C ARG A 889 16.32 19.20 -7.61
N LEU A 890 17.50 18.71 -8.02
CA LEU A 890 18.52 19.53 -8.69
C LEU A 890 18.06 20.05 -10.04
N HIS A 891 17.34 19.21 -10.82
CA HIS A 891 16.72 19.64 -12.07
C HIS A 891 15.71 20.76 -11.83
N TRP A 892 14.79 20.58 -10.83
CA TRP A 892 13.83 21.60 -10.46
C TRP A 892 14.53 22.91 -10.04
N ARG A 893 15.57 22.83 -9.20
CA ARG A 893 16.33 24.02 -8.75
C ARG A 893 16.97 24.79 -9.90
N LYS A 894 17.45 24.06 -10.92
CA LYS A 894 18.06 24.67 -12.10
C LYS A 894 17.06 25.41 -12.98
N TYR A 895 15.86 24.87 -13.16
CA TYR A 895 14.92 25.37 -14.18
C TYR A 895 13.71 26.13 -13.63
N ASN A 896 13.27 25.81 -12.41
CA ASN A 896 11.99 26.32 -11.87
C ASN A 896 12.14 27.25 -10.65
N TYR A 897 13.32 27.33 -10.05
CA TYR A 897 13.55 28.08 -8.83
C TYR A 897 13.20 29.57 -8.99
N PHE A 898 13.72 30.22 -10.03
CA PHE A 898 13.47 31.64 -10.29
C PHE A 898 12.03 31.92 -10.75
N ASP A 899 11.39 30.99 -11.47
CA ASP A 899 9.98 31.12 -11.84
C ASP A 899 9.09 31.18 -10.58
N LEU A 900 9.33 30.28 -9.60
CA LEU A 900 8.63 30.31 -8.31
C LEU A 900 8.86 31.64 -7.57
N LEU A 901 10.11 32.10 -7.44
CA LEU A 901 10.41 33.37 -6.74
C LEU A 901 9.75 34.55 -7.40
N ASN A 902 9.82 34.67 -8.73
CA ASN A 902 9.18 35.75 -9.47
C ASN A 902 7.66 35.72 -9.34
N ALA A 903 7.05 34.53 -9.35
CA ALA A 903 5.62 34.35 -9.14
C ALA A 903 5.20 34.79 -7.73
N ILE A 904 5.97 34.49 -6.69
CA ILE A 904 5.70 34.93 -5.32
C ILE A 904 5.84 36.46 -5.23
N LYS A 905 6.88 37.05 -5.84
CA LYS A 905 7.10 38.51 -5.88
C LYS A 905 5.85 39.21 -6.39
N ASN A 906 5.32 38.78 -7.51
CA ASN A 906 4.15 39.40 -8.13
C ASN A 906 2.88 39.36 -7.25
N ILE A 907 2.75 38.38 -6.35
CA ILE A 907 1.61 38.27 -5.44
C ILE A 907 1.81 39.07 -4.14
N THR A 908 3.05 39.21 -3.69
CA THR A 908 3.35 39.81 -2.38
C THR A 908 3.56 41.34 -2.47
N VAL A 909 4.05 41.85 -3.58
CA VAL A 909 4.31 43.30 -3.75
C VAL A 909 3.02 44.15 -3.73
N ASP A 910 1.89 43.60 -4.15
CA ASP A 910 0.60 44.29 -4.13
C ASP A 910 0.00 44.47 -2.72
N LYS A 911 0.60 43.89 -1.65
CA LYS A 911 -0.03 43.85 -0.33
C LYS A 911 0.71 44.56 0.83
N ASP A 912 2.01 44.86 0.70
CA ASP A 912 2.73 45.42 1.85
C ASP A 912 4.06 46.13 1.48
N SER A 913 4.27 47.39 1.97
CA SER A 913 5.50 48.17 1.77
C SER A 913 6.75 47.57 2.46
N GLN A 914 6.59 46.77 3.53
CA GLN A 914 7.68 46.06 4.18
C GLN A 914 8.25 44.93 3.32
N ILE A 915 7.46 44.40 2.40
CA ILE A 915 7.86 43.30 1.50
C ILE A 915 8.77 43.83 0.39
N SER A 916 8.60 45.06 -0.06
CA SER A 916 9.46 45.68 -1.08
C SER A 916 10.89 45.87 -0.60
N SER A 917 11.10 46.17 0.70
CA SER A 917 12.45 46.31 1.30
C SER A 917 13.20 44.97 1.39
N LEU A 918 12.48 43.85 1.61
CA LEU A 918 13.05 42.49 1.64
C LEU A 918 13.52 42.01 0.26
N TRP A 919 12.85 42.46 -0.82
CA TRP A 919 13.25 42.15 -2.20
C TRP A 919 14.53 42.86 -2.65
N ASN A 920 14.79 44.08 -2.15
CA ASN A 920 15.99 44.84 -2.48
C ASN A 920 17.25 44.28 -1.78
N SER A 921 17.09 43.37 -0.83
CA SER A 921 18.19 42.72 -0.08
C SER A 921 18.53 41.30 -0.56
N VAL A 922 17.87 40.78 -1.60
CA VAL A 922 18.09 39.50 -2.26
C VAL A 922 18.57 39.72 -3.68
#